data_f08abc110c93746fed36d519548b2415
#
_entry.id   f08abc110c93746fed36d519548b2415
#
_cell.length_a   1.000
_cell.length_b   1.000
_cell.length_c   1.000
_cell.angle_alpha   90.00
_cell.angle_beta   90.00
_cell.angle_gamma   90.00
#
_symmetry.space_group_name_H-M   'P 1'
#
loop_
_entity.id
_entity.type
_entity.pdbx_description
1 polymer ?
#
loop_
_entity_poly.entity_id
_entity_poly.type
_entity_poly.pdbx_seq_one_letter_code
_entity_poly.pdbx_strand_id
1 'polypeptide(L)'
;MIRFVHAIKIGETGLIATLHSKTVKIIFVAILLASLSPAFGGQRFVHAQNGGVTLSAAAGFDGYCKDKRWLPVRVEVENTGPDLDASVQVSYQNSSGGITSTTTEAQLPTSSRKAFFVYIFADGSLRDFTVSLFDGKKVLQKVKLSANCLADTLLLVGVISDTPAAFDGLSDINPLGGTSRVAQLRIDDLPERYQAWRTLDALVVSNADTGVLTAAQKQAMELWLSSGGKLFVAGGAQWQRTTAGLNELLPVEIRSTRNVTDLTNLSAYVEDESPLSSQTTLAVGTMREGARALVEEEGVSILSQKNVGFGEVYYLAADPSANPLVGWAGMKTLYEQSLATRPPLPPWAISTFDSSGYSNPAEQALGAMKELSMPSILYICGLLGLYVVVMGPLNFLVLRRTKRRELAWMTIPALVIIFSCVFYATGFSFRGFTPIMNRLMVAQAWDGVPQANVKALVGVYSPVRAGYDVTAAEGFMPRAFSGSFGDLQADNQWAVLQQDDSMTLPDTRVEIAGMKALILEGSLPALPISHTLTIDLGKTPSSVTGTVTNASEFTLKDAMLITPGGWKELGDLKPGASTDVNLFLTSSSSSFYSSNAGNILNINPIAIQPDVEAARQYSFLQAVLSSSDYSYMNAGNWGVYLIGWMDRSDLPVGIDGRRYDRVDTVLYIHSLTPQLKTEGSVLNLPSGFFAWESSSPLVSPYSAFEIPDEGYILRFKPAMPIQFRSVQSLKLMLVSSNPSALTAYAWNFETGSWTRLATDKMTITISNPDQFVAPNGEARIRVVQDQSTYTEITSTTITMQVIP
;
A
#
# COMPACT_ATOMS: atom_id res chain seq x y z
N MET A 1 -32.95 -34.03 11.86
CA MET A 1 -34.34 -34.52 11.81
C MET A 1 -34.70 -34.82 10.37
N ILE A 2 -34.61 -36.03 10.00
CA ILE A 2 -35.57 -36.96 9.37
C ILE A 2 -35.83 -36.74 7.88
N ARG A 3 -35.21 -37.64 7.12
CA ARG A 3 -35.71 -38.50 6.05
C ARG A 3 -36.58 -37.93 4.93
N PHE A 4 -36.11 -38.11 3.67
CA PHE A 4 -36.88 -38.91 2.69
C PHE A 4 -35.94 -39.57 1.68
N VAL A 5 -35.82 -40.88 1.76
CA VAL A 5 -35.31 -41.79 0.75
C VAL A 5 -36.50 -42.21 -0.10
N HIS A 6 -36.40 -42.11 -1.43
CA HIS A 6 -37.27 -42.87 -2.33
C HIS A 6 -36.41 -43.53 -3.42
N ALA A 7 -36.36 -44.83 -3.32
CA ALA A 7 -35.79 -45.71 -4.31
C ALA A 7 -36.69 -45.80 -5.54
N ILE A 8 -36.13 -45.68 -6.72
CA ILE A 8 -36.75 -46.15 -7.97
C ILE A 8 -35.90 -47.29 -8.52
N LYS A 9 -36.46 -48.47 -8.52
CA LYS A 9 -36.03 -49.66 -9.19
C LYS A 9 -36.33 -49.53 -10.68
N ILE A 10 -35.35 -49.63 -11.56
CA ILE A 10 -35.55 -49.78 -13.01
C ILE A 10 -35.06 -51.17 -13.40
N GLY A 11 -35.96 -51.90 -14.01
CA GLY A 11 -35.73 -53.25 -14.52
C GLY A 11 -34.93 -53.24 -15.81
N GLU A 12 -34.17 -54.30 -15.95
CA GLU A 12 -33.48 -54.71 -17.16
C GLU A 12 -34.47 -55.02 -18.30
N THR A 13 -34.26 -54.40 -19.46
CA THR A 13 -34.42 -55.06 -20.77
C THR A 13 -33.65 -54.31 -21.81
N GLY A 14 -32.82 -55.05 -22.57
CA GLY A 14 -31.85 -54.54 -23.52
C GLY A 14 -32.39 -53.90 -24.77
N LEU A 15 -31.54 -53.06 -25.35
CA LEU A 15 -31.41 -52.88 -26.82
C LEU A 15 -30.01 -52.34 -27.10
N ILE A 16 -29.12 -53.21 -27.61
CA ILE A 16 -27.88 -52.80 -28.26
C ILE A 16 -28.25 -52.29 -29.61
N ALA A 17 -28.27 -50.99 -29.81
CA ALA A 17 -28.30 -50.37 -31.15
C ALA A 17 -26.93 -49.79 -31.46
N THR A 18 -26.22 -50.46 -32.34
CA THR A 18 -25.00 -50.01 -32.97
C THR A 18 -25.26 -48.79 -33.81
N LEU A 19 -24.94 -47.58 -33.33
CA LEU A 19 -24.88 -46.38 -34.17
C LEU A 19 -23.43 -46.16 -34.61
N HIS A 20 -23.11 -46.70 -35.76
CA HIS A 20 -21.95 -46.28 -36.54
C HIS A 20 -22.31 -44.92 -37.24
N SER A 21 -21.95 -43.84 -36.65
CA SER A 21 -21.95 -42.55 -37.33
C SER A 21 -20.58 -41.90 -37.18
N LYS A 22 -19.91 -41.72 -38.32
CA LYS A 22 -18.65 -40.97 -38.43
C LYS A 22 -18.77 -39.56 -37.82
N THR A 23 -19.97 -39.01 -37.73
CA THR A 23 -20.29 -37.70 -37.13
C THR A 23 -20.12 -37.68 -35.62
N VAL A 24 -20.45 -38.75 -34.86
CA VAL A 24 -20.28 -38.81 -33.42
C VAL A 24 -18.78 -38.90 -33.04
N LYS A 25 -17.98 -39.60 -33.84
CA LYS A 25 -16.52 -39.66 -33.63
C LYS A 25 -15.85 -38.32 -33.95
N ILE A 26 -16.35 -37.54 -34.91
CA ILE A 26 -15.83 -36.20 -35.23
C ILE A 26 -16.20 -35.21 -34.09
N ILE A 27 -17.39 -35.31 -33.54
CA ILE A 27 -17.80 -34.44 -32.40
C ILE A 27 -17.01 -34.81 -31.14
N PHE A 28 -16.75 -36.10 -30.85
CA PHE A 28 -15.96 -36.51 -29.68
C PHE A 28 -14.47 -36.12 -29.84
N VAL A 29 -13.89 -36.22 -31.03
CA VAL A 29 -12.53 -35.76 -31.32
C VAL A 29 -12.46 -34.23 -31.28
N ALA A 30 -13.48 -33.50 -31.72
CA ALA A 30 -13.53 -32.05 -31.63
C ALA A 30 -13.68 -31.57 -30.15
N ILE A 31 -14.44 -32.30 -29.31
CA ILE A 31 -14.55 -32.02 -27.87
C ILE A 31 -13.24 -32.40 -27.15
N LEU A 32 -12.58 -33.48 -27.55
CA LEU A 32 -11.28 -33.88 -26.96
C LEU A 32 -10.14 -32.94 -27.44
N LEU A 33 -10.18 -32.43 -28.68
CA LEU A 33 -9.23 -31.42 -29.16
C LEU A 33 -9.50 -30.03 -28.55
N ALA A 34 -10.75 -29.70 -28.20
CA ALA A 34 -11.09 -28.47 -27.45
C ALA A 34 -10.66 -28.55 -25.98
N SER A 35 -10.54 -29.76 -25.41
CA SER A 35 -10.02 -29.96 -24.03
C SER A 35 -8.49 -30.05 -23.95
N LEU A 36 -7.81 -30.12 -25.10
CA LEU A 36 -6.34 -30.14 -25.23
C LEU A 36 -5.76 -28.81 -25.75
N SER A 37 -6.55 -27.72 -25.68
CA SER A 37 -5.96 -26.39 -25.84
C SER A 37 -5.04 -26.16 -24.63
N PRO A 38 -3.72 -25.99 -24.82
CA PRO A 38 -2.86 -25.56 -23.74
C PRO A 38 -3.43 -24.24 -23.23
N ALA A 39 -3.73 -24.16 -21.96
CA ALA A 39 -4.04 -22.91 -21.29
C ALA A 39 -2.76 -22.04 -21.33
N PHE A 40 -2.54 -21.37 -22.44
CA PHE A 40 -1.63 -20.24 -22.48
C PHE A 40 -2.25 -19.17 -21.56
N GLY A 41 -1.72 -19.07 -20.37
CA GLY A 41 -2.06 -18.03 -19.41
C GLY A 41 -1.70 -16.67 -20.01
N GLY A 42 -2.68 -15.98 -20.49
CA GLY A 42 -2.63 -14.59 -20.92
C GLY A 42 -3.97 -13.97 -20.56
N GLN A 43 -3.99 -12.69 -20.28
CA GLN A 43 -5.22 -11.96 -19.96
C GLN A 43 -6.32 -12.34 -20.96
N ARG A 44 -7.46 -12.82 -20.44
CA ARG A 44 -8.61 -13.20 -21.27
C ARG A 44 -9.29 -11.94 -21.77
N PHE A 45 -8.96 -11.53 -23.02
CA PHE A 45 -9.68 -10.47 -23.69
C PHE A 45 -11.09 -10.93 -24.06
N VAL A 46 -12.09 -10.17 -23.64
CA VAL A 46 -13.45 -10.32 -24.13
C VAL A 46 -13.64 -9.35 -25.28
N HIS A 47 -14.21 -9.83 -26.40
CA HIS A 47 -14.32 -9.10 -27.66
C HIS A 47 -15.78 -8.82 -28.03
N ALA A 48 -16.02 -7.65 -28.58
CA ALA A 48 -17.25 -7.31 -29.28
C ALA A 48 -16.88 -6.70 -30.65
N GLN A 49 -17.64 -7.05 -31.72
CA GLN A 49 -17.39 -6.54 -33.07
C GLN A 49 -18.71 -6.11 -33.73
N ASN A 50 -18.74 -4.93 -34.31
CA ASN A 50 -19.85 -4.42 -35.08
C ASN A 50 -19.41 -3.24 -35.96
N GLY A 51 -19.83 -3.18 -37.26
CA GLY A 51 -19.70 -1.98 -38.07
C GLY A 51 -18.29 -1.47 -38.36
N GLY A 52 -17.27 -2.33 -38.43
CA GLY A 52 -15.88 -1.93 -38.70
C GLY A 52 -15.07 -1.48 -37.45
N VAL A 53 -15.64 -1.59 -36.26
CA VAL A 53 -14.92 -1.32 -35.00
C VAL A 53 -14.96 -2.57 -34.14
N THR A 54 -13.81 -2.98 -33.63
CA THR A 54 -13.67 -4.08 -32.65
C THR A 54 -13.22 -3.51 -31.32
N LEU A 55 -13.94 -3.81 -30.25
CA LEU A 55 -13.61 -3.47 -28.86
C LEU A 55 -13.18 -4.74 -28.13
N SER A 56 -11.99 -4.73 -27.56
CA SER A 56 -11.46 -5.79 -26.70
C SER A 56 -11.06 -5.21 -25.37
N ALA A 57 -11.33 -5.92 -24.28
CA ALA A 57 -10.89 -5.45 -22.96
C ALA A 57 -10.52 -6.62 -22.04
N ALA A 58 -9.58 -6.36 -21.13
CA ALA A 58 -9.13 -7.29 -20.11
C ALA A 58 -9.05 -6.58 -18.75
N ALA A 59 -9.41 -7.29 -17.70
CA ALA A 59 -9.50 -6.76 -16.35
C ALA A 59 -8.27 -7.10 -15.53
N GLY A 60 -7.69 -6.12 -14.85
CA GLY A 60 -6.67 -6.31 -13.84
C GLY A 60 -5.46 -7.11 -14.31
N PHE A 61 -4.95 -7.92 -13.42
CA PHE A 61 -3.85 -8.82 -13.67
C PHE A 61 -4.42 -10.24 -13.86
N ASP A 62 -4.56 -10.67 -15.10
CA ASP A 62 -5.16 -11.97 -15.49
C ASP A 62 -6.57 -12.19 -14.89
N GLY A 63 -7.39 -11.13 -14.86
CA GLY A 63 -8.73 -11.16 -14.27
C GLY A 63 -8.78 -10.96 -12.74
N TYR A 64 -7.63 -10.83 -12.09
CA TYR A 64 -7.56 -10.58 -10.64
C TYR A 64 -7.47 -9.09 -10.33
N CYS A 65 -8.05 -8.72 -9.19
CA CYS A 65 -7.94 -7.42 -8.54
C CYS A 65 -7.79 -7.60 -7.02
N LYS A 66 -7.61 -6.53 -6.29
CA LYS A 66 -7.75 -6.50 -4.83
C LYS A 66 -8.79 -5.47 -4.42
N ASP A 67 -9.53 -5.77 -3.36
CA ASP A 67 -10.48 -4.84 -2.77
C ASP A 67 -9.74 -3.58 -2.28
N LYS A 68 -10.38 -2.43 -2.46
CA LYS A 68 -9.83 -1.11 -2.10
C LYS A 68 -8.50 -0.76 -2.78
N ARG A 69 -8.30 -1.27 -4.01
CA ARG A 69 -7.15 -0.98 -4.87
C ARG A 69 -7.60 -0.52 -6.26
N TRP A 70 -6.68 0.10 -6.97
CA TRP A 70 -6.91 0.50 -8.36
C TRP A 70 -6.81 -0.70 -9.30
N LEU A 71 -7.83 -0.87 -10.13
CA LEU A 71 -7.91 -1.90 -11.16
C LEU A 71 -7.54 -1.28 -12.51
N PRO A 72 -6.44 -1.71 -13.14
CA PRO A 72 -6.15 -1.35 -14.52
C PRO A 72 -7.05 -2.17 -15.46
N VAL A 73 -7.81 -1.51 -16.33
CA VAL A 73 -8.57 -2.16 -17.39
C VAL A 73 -7.83 -1.86 -18.70
N ARG A 74 -7.21 -2.88 -19.29
CA ARG A 74 -6.57 -2.75 -20.59
C ARG A 74 -7.63 -2.83 -21.68
N VAL A 75 -7.70 -1.78 -22.49
CA VAL A 75 -8.68 -1.66 -23.57
C VAL A 75 -7.91 -1.59 -24.89
N GLU A 76 -8.33 -2.40 -25.88
CA GLU A 76 -7.84 -2.34 -27.25
C GLU A 76 -9.01 -2.05 -28.17
N VAL A 77 -8.86 -1.05 -29.01
CA VAL A 77 -9.84 -0.69 -30.04
C VAL A 77 -9.18 -0.75 -31.40
N GLU A 78 -9.76 -1.51 -32.30
CA GLU A 78 -9.35 -1.60 -33.72
C GLU A 78 -10.45 -0.97 -34.59
N ASN A 79 -10.08 0.01 -35.37
CA ASN A 79 -10.96 0.68 -36.31
C ASN A 79 -10.56 0.34 -37.74
N THR A 80 -11.41 -0.41 -38.47
CA THR A 80 -11.26 -0.70 -39.88
C THR A 80 -12.17 0.19 -40.75
N GLY A 81 -12.98 1.06 -40.13
CA GLY A 81 -13.86 2.03 -40.76
C GLY A 81 -13.22 3.42 -40.96
N PRO A 82 -14.00 4.46 -41.17
CA PRO A 82 -13.54 5.84 -41.28
C PRO A 82 -13.02 6.35 -39.93
N ASP A 83 -12.35 7.51 -39.94
CA ASP A 83 -11.88 8.20 -38.74
C ASP A 83 -13.02 8.39 -37.75
N LEU A 84 -12.75 8.11 -36.49
CA LEU A 84 -13.75 8.13 -35.43
C LEU A 84 -13.17 8.81 -34.17
N ASP A 85 -13.84 9.87 -33.70
CA ASP A 85 -13.62 10.46 -32.38
C ASP A 85 -14.53 9.74 -31.36
N ALA A 86 -13.97 8.75 -30.69
CA ALA A 86 -14.71 7.90 -29.78
C ALA A 86 -14.36 8.21 -28.32
N SER A 87 -15.25 7.79 -27.41
CA SER A 87 -14.94 7.71 -25.99
C SER A 87 -15.14 6.30 -25.46
N VAL A 88 -14.26 5.86 -24.58
CA VAL A 88 -14.36 4.57 -23.89
C VAL A 88 -14.74 4.84 -22.44
N GLN A 89 -15.83 4.23 -22.00
CA GLN A 89 -16.28 4.32 -20.63
C GLN A 89 -16.25 2.94 -19.96
N VAL A 90 -15.62 2.87 -18.81
CA VAL A 90 -15.68 1.73 -17.89
C VAL A 90 -16.62 2.10 -16.76
N SER A 91 -17.67 1.29 -16.52
CA SER A 91 -18.67 1.59 -15.49
C SER A 91 -19.10 0.36 -14.72
N TYR A 92 -19.35 0.53 -13.42
CA TYR A 92 -19.88 -0.49 -12.53
C TYR A 92 -20.83 0.11 -11.49
N GLN A 93 -21.61 -0.75 -10.83
CA GLN A 93 -22.47 -0.36 -9.72
C GLN A 93 -21.66 -0.45 -8.41
N ASN A 94 -21.58 0.66 -7.68
CA ASN A 94 -20.87 0.74 -6.40
C ASN A 94 -21.72 0.16 -5.25
N SER A 95 -21.11 0.04 -4.06
CA SER A 95 -21.74 -0.52 -2.85
C SER A 95 -23.00 0.22 -2.39
N SER A 96 -23.15 1.49 -2.74
CA SER A 96 -24.32 2.33 -2.43
C SER A 96 -25.43 2.23 -3.49
N GLY A 97 -25.28 1.38 -4.50
CA GLY A 97 -26.22 1.24 -5.62
C GLY A 97 -26.11 2.31 -6.71
N GLY A 98 -25.18 3.23 -6.58
CA GLY A 98 -24.86 4.23 -7.57
C GLY A 98 -23.95 3.70 -8.70
N ILE A 99 -23.69 4.53 -9.69
CA ILE A 99 -22.81 4.18 -10.82
C ILE A 99 -21.47 4.92 -10.66
N THR A 100 -20.40 4.15 -10.64
CA THR A 100 -19.05 4.67 -10.79
C THR A 100 -18.59 4.46 -12.23
N SER A 101 -18.03 5.50 -12.86
CA SER A 101 -17.54 5.42 -14.22
C SER A 101 -16.25 6.21 -14.41
N THR A 102 -15.37 5.67 -15.25
CA THR A 102 -14.21 6.40 -15.79
C THR A 102 -14.33 6.40 -17.31
N THR A 103 -14.24 7.59 -17.90
CA THR A 103 -14.33 7.79 -19.35
C THR A 103 -13.03 8.36 -19.87
N THR A 104 -12.54 7.84 -21.00
CA THR A 104 -11.37 8.39 -21.70
C THR A 104 -11.69 8.61 -23.18
N GLU A 105 -11.12 9.66 -23.76
CA GLU A 105 -11.26 9.94 -25.18
C GLU A 105 -10.27 9.11 -26.01
N ALA A 106 -10.70 8.62 -27.14
CA ALA A 106 -9.91 7.81 -28.05
C ALA A 106 -10.12 8.26 -29.50
N GLN A 107 -9.15 8.96 -30.06
CA GLN A 107 -9.11 9.23 -31.50
C GLN A 107 -8.68 7.99 -32.25
N LEU A 108 -9.51 7.48 -33.11
CA LEU A 108 -9.34 6.23 -33.85
C LEU A 108 -9.30 6.52 -35.36
N PRO A 109 -8.13 6.82 -35.94
CA PRO A 109 -7.99 6.97 -37.38
C PRO A 109 -8.40 5.70 -38.15
N THR A 110 -8.68 5.85 -39.43
CA THR A 110 -8.94 4.72 -40.32
C THR A 110 -7.80 3.69 -40.28
N SER A 111 -8.14 2.40 -40.14
CA SER A 111 -7.18 1.26 -40.12
C SER A 111 -6.18 1.38 -38.96
N SER A 112 -6.64 1.86 -37.80
CA SER A 112 -5.81 2.01 -36.59
C SER A 112 -6.18 0.99 -35.53
N ARG A 113 -5.17 0.63 -34.72
CA ARG A 113 -5.33 -0.13 -33.46
C ARG A 113 -4.68 0.64 -32.33
N LYS A 114 -5.44 0.90 -31.28
CA LYS A 114 -4.96 1.57 -30.07
C LYS A 114 -5.19 0.70 -28.84
N ALA A 115 -4.19 0.64 -27.98
CA ALA A 115 -4.26 0.00 -26.68
C ALA A 115 -3.93 1.04 -25.60
N PHE A 116 -4.71 1.08 -24.52
CA PHE A 116 -4.51 1.99 -23.38
C PHE A 116 -5.16 1.42 -22.12
N PHE A 117 -4.81 1.98 -20.98
CA PHE A 117 -5.40 1.62 -19.70
C PHE A 117 -6.44 2.64 -19.26
N VAL A 118 -7.58 2.13 -18.79
CA VAL A 118 -8.58 2.89 -18.04
C VAL A 118 -8.54 2.40 -16.60
N TYR A 119 -8.42 3.32 -15.65
CA TYR A 119 -8.27 2.97 -14.24
C TYR A 119 -9.57 3.17 -13.49
N ILE A 120 -10.02 2.15 -12.76
CA ILE A 120 -11.16 2.21 -11.85
C ILE A 120 -10.77 1.77 -10.45
N PHE A 121 -11.41 2.33 -9.43
CA PHE A 121 -11.15 1.95 -8.05
C PHE A 121 -12.10 0.84 -7.61
N ALA A 122 -11.56 -0.31 -7.20
CA ALA A 122 -12.37 -1.42 -6.69
C ALA A 122 -12.78 -1.16 -5.24
N ASP A 123 -14.02 -0.71 -5.02
CA ASP A 123 -14.55 -0.27 -3.72
C ASP A 123 -14.99 -1.41 -2.77
N GLY A 124 -14.67 -2.66 -3.10
CA GLY A 124 -15.07 -3.87 -2.39
C GLY A 124 -16.40 -4.47 -2.88
N SER A 125 -17.20 -3.73 -3.67
CA SER A 125 -18.42 -4.23 -4.31
C SER A 125 -18.19 -4.70 -5.75
N LEU A 126 -17.06 -4.32 -6.35
CA LEU A 126 -16.75 -4.60 -7.75
C LEU A 126 -16.71 -6.12 -8.00
N ARG A 127 -17.55 -6.59 -8.92
CA ARG A 127 -17.54 -7.97 -9.45
C ARG A 127 -17.64 -7.93 -10.96
N ASP A 128 -18.68 -7.30 -11.47
CA ASP A 128 -18.96 -7.15 -12.88
C ASP A 128 -18.94 -5.68 -13.28
N PHE A 129 -18.38 -5.38 -14.42
CA PHE A 129 -18.36 -4.04 -14.99
C PHE A 129 -18.48 -4.07 -16.51
N THR A 130 -18.83 -2.94 -17.10
CA THR A 130 -19.05 -2.81 -18.51
C THR A 130 -18.08 -1.82 -19.12
N VAL A 131 -17.41 -2.22 -20.18
CA VAL A 131 -16.62 -1.35 -21.06
C VAL A 131 -17.50 -1.02 -22.28
N SER A 132 -17.74 0.26 -22.49
CA SER A 132 -18.59 0.76 -23.58
C SER A 132 -17.81 1.73 -24.47
N LEU A 133 -17.90 1.55 -25.77
CA LEU A 133 -17.36 2.48 -26.78
C LEU A 133 -18.50 3.35 -27.29
N PHE A 134 -18.31 4.64 -27.30
CA PHE A 134 -19.28 5.64 -27.72
C PHE A 134 -18.77 6.45 -28.93
N ASP A 135 -19.68 6.83 -29.79
CA ASP A 135 -19.56 7.89 -30.78
C ASP A 135 -20.52 9.01 -30.35
N GLY A 136 -19.99 10.05 -29.73
CA GLY A 136 -20.78 11.04 -29.01
C GLY A 136 -21.67 10.42 -27.94
N LYS A 137 -22.99 10.39 -28.15
CA LYS A 137 -23.96 9.77 -27.23
C LYS A 137 -24.37 8.35 -27.63
N LYS A 138 -23.97 7.90 -28.82
CA LYS A 138 -24.35 6.60 -29.37
C LYS A 138 -23.40 5.53 -28.91
N VAL A 139 -23.92 4.46 -28.33
CA VAL A 139 -23.13 3.27 -28.02
C VAL A 139 -22.84 2.50 -29.30
N LEU A 140 -21.58 2.32 -29.63
CA LEU A 140 -21.13 1.50 -30.74
C LEU A 140 -20.96 0.03 -30.31
N GLN A 141 -20.26 -0.19 -29.19
CA GLN A 141 -19.90 -1.51 -28.68
C GLN A 141 -20.00 -1.57 -27.16
N LYS A 142 -20.28 -2.76 -26.62
CA LYS A 142 -20.24 -3.05 -25.19
C LYS A 142 -19.60 -4.40 -24.92
N VAL A 143 -18.70 -4.45 -23.95
CA VAL A 143 -18.09 -5.67 -23.44
C VAL A 143 -18.35 -5.74 -21.94
N LYS A 144 -18.90 -6.85 -21.46
CA LYS A 144 -19.06 -7.12 -20.03
C LYS A 144 -17.85 -7.93 -19.57
N LEU A 145 -17.26 -7.50 -18.48
CA LEU A 145 -16.13 -8.13 -17.81
C LEU A 145 -16.49 -8.44 -16.37
N SER A 146 -15.87 -9.48 -15.83
CA SER A 146 -15.86 -9.76 -14.40
C SER A 146 -14.43 -9.73 -13.89
N ALA A 147 -14.25 -9.25 -12.68
CA ALA A 147 -12.98 -9.26 -11.98
C ALA A 147 -13.10 -10.04 -10.67
N ASN A 148 -12.10 -10.87 -10.38
CA ASN A 148 -12.02 -11.60 -9.13
C ASN A 148 -11.19 -10.78 -8.14
N CYS A 149 -11.85 -9.92 -7.36
CA CYS A 149 -11.20 -9.10 -6.35
C CYS A 149 -10.91 -9.92 -5.10
N LEU A 150 -9.63 -10.02 -4.77
CA LEU A 150 -9.09 -10.77 -3.65
C LEU A 150 -9.07 -9.90 -2.39
N ALA A 151 -9.25 -10.52 -1.24
CA ALA A 151 -8.97 -9.87 0.03
C ALA A 151 -7.47 -9.55 0.17
N ASP A 152 -7.14 -8.49 0.90
CA ASP A 152 -5.74 -8.09 1.12
C ASP A 152 -4.88 -9.16 1.80
N THR A 153 -5.50 -10.12 2.50
CA THR A 153 -4.81 -11.27 3.13
C THR A 153 -4.28 -12.30 2.12
N LEU A 154 -4.85 -12.34 0.91
CA LEU A 154 -4.42 -13.24 -0.14
C LEU A 154 -3.22 -12.64 -0.92
N LEU A 155 -2.25 -13.48 -1.26
CA LEU A 155 -1.09 -13.07 -2.05
C LEU A 155 -1.43 -13.15 -3.54
N LEU A 156 -1.17 -12.07 -4.29
CA LEU A 156 -1.26 -12.06 -5.74
C LEU A 156 0.13 -11.90 -6.34
N VAL A 157 0.59 -12.95 -7.05
CA VAL A 157 1.90 -12.99 -7.69
C VAL A 157 1.73 -12.87 -9.20
N GLY A 158 2.28 -11.82 -9.80
CA GLY A 158 2.41 -11.72 -11.26
C GLY A 158 3.61 -12.55 -11.74
N VAL A 159 3.45 -13.27 -12.85
CA VAL A 159 4.54 -14.01 -13.49
C VAL A 159 4.67 -13.57 -14.95
N ILE A 160 5.87 -13.13 -15.32
CA ILE A 160 6.22 -12.83 -16.70
C ILE A 160 7.30 -13.82 -17.12
N SER A 161 6.94 -14.81 -17.91
CA SER A 161 7.86 -15.86 -18.38
C SER A 161 7.41 -16.46 -19.69
N ASP A 162 8.38 -16.86 -20.52
CA ASP A 162 8.14 -17.65 -21.73
C ASP A 162 7.77 -19.14 -21.39
N THR A 163 8.01 -19.54 -20.12
CA THR A 163 7.75 -20.89 -19.60
C THR A 163 6.92 -20.84 -18.32
N PRO A 164 5.65 -20.38 -18.36
CA PRO A 164 4.85 -20.14 -17.17
C PRO A 164 4.63 -21.37 -16.29
N ALA A 165 4.59 -22.58 -16.87
CA ALA A 165 4.40 -23.81 -16.12
C ALA A 165 5.53 -24.11 -15.10
N ALA A 166 6.73 -23.54 -15.28
CA ALA A 166 7.83 -23.69 -14.30
C ALA A 166 7.53 -22.97 -12.97
N PHE A 167 6.51 -22.13 -12.95
CA PHE A 167 6.11 -21.31 -11.80
C PHE A 167 4.78 -21.76 -11.16
N ASP A 168 4.22 -22.89 -11.54
CA ASP A 168 2.96 -23.43 -10.99
C ASP A 168 3.03 -23.62 -9.46
N GLY A 169 4.22 -23.95 -8.91
CA GLY A 169 4.45 -24.04 -7.48
C GLY A 169 4.20 -22.77 -6.68
N LEU A 170 4.11 -21.61 -7.34
CA LEU A 170 3.72 -20.34 -6.71
C LEU A 170 2.27 -20.33 -6.23
N SER A 171 1.38 -21.13 -6.84
CA SER A 171 -0.01 -21.28 -6.39
C SER A 171 -0.15 -21.99 -5.05
N ASP A 172 0.87 -22.75 -4.67
CA ASP A 172 0.87 -23.60 -3.48
C ASP A 172 1.59 -22.97 -2.28
N ILE A 173 2.17 -21.77 -2.46
CA ILE A 173 2.76 -21.06 -1.33
C ILE A 173 1.68 -20.57 -0.37
N ASN A 174 1.97 -20.64 0.92
CA ASN A 174 1.00 -20.34 1.96
C ASN A 174 1.45 -19.13 2.80
N PRO A 175 1.14 -17.90 2.35
CA PRO A 175 1.49 -16.72 3.12
C PRO A 175 0.60 -16.59 4.35
N LEU A 176 1.19 -16.59 5.56
CA LEU A 176 0.50 -16.30 6.83
C LEU A 176 -0.83 -17.07 7.00
N GLY A 177 -0.90 -18.35 6.59
CA GLY A 177 -2.13 -19.15 6.65
C GLY A 177 -3.16 -18.86 5.55
N GLY A 178 -2.86 -17.95 4.62
CA GLY A 178 -3.68 -17.67 3.44
C GLY A 178 -3.31 -18.52 2.23
N THR A 179 -3.81 -18.19 1.08
CA THR A 179 -3.47 -18.82 -0.20
C THR A 179 -2.93 -17.78 -1.16
N SER A 180 -2.10 -18.22 -2.12
CA SER A 180 -1.64 -17.38 -3.22
C SER A 180 -2.51 -17.55 -4.47
N ARG A 181 -2.44 -16.55 -5.34
CA ARG A 181 -2.95 -16.59 -6.71
C ARG A 181 -1.86 -16.15 -7.65
N VAL A 182 -1.79 -16.80 -8.79
CA VAL A 182 -0.80 -16.49 -9.82
C VAL A 182 -1.51 -15.87 -11.01
N ALA A 183 -1.03 -14.71 -11.41
CA ALA A 183 -1.46 -14.00 -12.62
C ALA A 183 -0.38 -14.16 -13.70
N GLN A 184 -0.73 -14.75 -14.83
CA GLN A 184 0.18 -14.87 -15.97
C GLN A 184 0.13 -13.59 -16.79
N LEU A 185 1.25 -12.89 -16.87
CA LEU A 185 1.32 -11.54 -17.43
C LEU A 185 2.29 -11.46 -18.60
N ARG A 186 2.03 -10.50 -19.48
CA ARG A 186 2.98 -10.01 -20.48
C ARG A 186 3.44 -8.62 -20.07
N ILE A 187 4.54 -8.16 -20.63
CA ILE A 187 5.06 -6.81 -20.35
C ILE A 187 4.05 -5.71 -20.71
N ASP A 188 3.30 -5.91 -21.79
CA ASP A 188 2.23 -5.00 -22.21
C ASP A 188 1.04 -4.93 -21.23
N ASP A 189 0.92 -5.88 -20.31
CA ASP A 189 -0.13 -5.92 -19.31
C ASP A 189 0.23 -5.10 -18.05
N LEU A 190 1.49 -4.63 -17.97
CA LEU A 190 1.97 -3.82 -16.86
C LEU A 190 1.50 -2.36 -16.99
N PRO A 191 0.79 -1.82 -16.01
CA PRO A 191 0.28 -0.46 -16.08
C PRO A 191 1.40 0.59 -15.90
N GLU A 192 1.17 1.79 -16.44
CA GLU A 192 2.10 2.92 -16.34
C GLU A 192 1.95 3.71 -15.03
N ARG A 193 0.88 3.47 -14.25
CA ARG A 193 0.60 4.13 -12.98
C ARG A 193 0.84 3.20 -11.80
N TYR A 194 1.73 3.60 -10.89
CA TYR A 194 2.15 2.76 -9.76
C TYR A 194 0.99 2.38 -8.82
N GLN A 195 -0.07 3.19 -8.72
CA GLN A 195 -1.24 2.93 -7.88
C GLN A 195 -1.91 1.60 -8.25
N ALA A 196 -1.94 1.28 -9.56
CA ALA A 196 -2.49 0.02 -10.04
C ALA A 196 -1.58 -1.18 -9.72
N TRP A 197 -0.26 -0.98 -9.68
CA TRP A 197 0.70 -2.00 -9.28
C TRP A 197 0.50 -2.50 -7.85
N ARG A 198 -0.06 -1.67 -6.96
CA ARG A 198 -0.35 -2.06 -5.56
C ARG A 198 -1.33 -3.22 -5.42
N THR A 199 -1.98 -3.62 -6.50
CA THR A 199 -2.78 -4.85 -6.60
C THR A 199 -1.90 -6.11 -6.57
N LEU A 200 -0.66 -6.05 -7.09
CA LEU A 200 0.32 -7.13 -7.01
C LEU A 200 1.12 -7.04 -5.70
N ASP A 201 1.30 -8.17 -5.02
CA ASP A 201 2.22 -8.27 -3.87
C ASP A 201 3.63 -8.59 -4.34
N ALA A 202 3.76 -9.41 -5.39
CA ALA A 202 5.03 -9.81 -5.96
C ALA A 202 4.97 -9.92 -7.49
N LEU A 203 6.11 -9.70 -8.14
CA LEU A 203 6.31 -9.93 -9.56
C LEU A 203 7.52 -10.86 -9.76
N VAL A 204 7.33 -11.93 -10.51
CA VAL A 204 8.39 -12.87 -10.91
C VAL A 204 8.68 -12.69 -12.40
N VAL A 205 9.96 -12.50 -12.75
CA VAL A 205 10.39 -12.29 -14.14
C VAL A 205 11.48 -13.30 -14.48
N SER A 206 11.24 -14.10 -15.50
CA SER A 206 12.18 -15.10 -16.02
C SER A 206 12.02 -15.26 -17.52
N ASN A 207 13.15 -15.33 -18.24
CA ASN A 207 13.18 -15.58 -19.70
C ASN A 207 12.29 -14.62 -20.53
N ALA A 208 12.08 -13.38 -20.05
CA ALA A 208 11.27 -12.36 -20.70
C ALA A 208 12.13 -11.18 -21.17
N ASP A 209 11.69 -10.48 -22.21
CA ASP A 209 12.39 -9.29 -22.72
C ASP A 209 11.96 -8.03 -21.97
N THR A 210 12.64 -7.71 -20.89
CA THR A 210 12.35 -6.50 -20.12
C THR A 210 12.90 -5.21 -20.76
N GLY A 211 13.68 -5.31 -21.81
CA GLY A 211 14.20 -4.16 -22.56
C GLY A 211 13.10 -3.30 -23.21
N VAL A 212 11.91 -3.87 -23.41
CA VAL A 212 10.75 -3.18 -23.98
C VAL A 212 9.91 -2.38 -22.95
N LEU A 213 10.24 -2.46 -21.66
CA LEU A 213 9.58 -1.66 -20.63
C LEU A 213 9.70 -0.16 -20.93
N THR A 214 8.58 0.55 -20.92
CA THR A 214 8.57 2.00 -21.06
C THR A 214 9.17 2.70 -19.82
N ALA A 215 9.58 3.95 -19.98
CA ALA A 215 10.08 4.74 -18.84
C ALA A 215 9.01 4.88 -17.73
N ALA A 216 7.74 5.06 -18.12
CA ALA A 216 6.62 5.16 -17.18
C ALA A 216 6.39 3.84 -16.42
N GLN A 217 6.47 2.69 -17.09
CA GLN A 217 6.37 1.38 -16.44
C GLN A 217 7.52 1.14 -15.46
N LYS A 218 8.77 1.51 -15.83
CA LYS A 218 9.94 1.40 -14.92
C LYS A 218 9.77 2.28 -13.69
N GLN A 219 9.36 3.52 -13.85
CA GLN A 219 9.09 4.44 -12.73
C GLN A 219 7.96 3.92 -11.83
N ALA A 220 6.88 3.42 -12.42
CA ALA A 220 5.77 2.82 -11.67
C ALA A 220 6.20 1.59 -10.88
N MET A 221 7.06 0.73 -11.46
CA MET A 221 7.65 -0.43 -10.80
C MET A 221 8.55 -0.03 -9.63
N GLU A 222 9.42 0.97 -9.82
CA GLU A 222 10.32 1.47 -8.77
C GLU A 222 9.53 2.02 -7.57
N LEU A 223 8.49 2.82 -7.81
CA LEU A 223 7.59 3.33 -6.77
C LEU A 223 6.80 2.21 -6.08
N TRP A 224 6.36 1.21 -6.84
CA TRP A 224 5.68 0.04 -6.28
C TRP A 224 6.62 -0.75 -5.37
N LEU A 225 7.86 -1.01 -5.82
CA LEU A 225 8.89 -1.64 -5.00
C LEU A 225 9.14 -0.82 -3.73
N SER A 226 9.41 0.48 -3.88
CA SER A 226 9.68 1.36 -2.73
C SER A 226 8.53 1.41 -1.73
N SER A 227 7.30 1.16 -2.18
CA SER A 227 6.10 1.08 -1.34
C SER A 227 5.87 -0.30 -0.69
N GLY A 228 6.75 -1.30 -0.91
CA GLY A 228 6.66 -2.63 -0.29
C GLY A 228 6.39 -3.78 -1.26
N GLY A 229 6.44 -3.57 -2.57
CA GLY A 229 6.36 -4.63 -3.57
C GLY A 229 7.57 -5.56 -3.52
N LYS A 230 7.45 -6.78 -4.06
CA LYS A 230 8.54 -7.75 -4.17
C LYS A 230 8.81 -8.12 -5.62
N LEU A 231 10.07 -8.03 -6.03
CA LEU A 231 10.51 -8.42 -7.36
C LEU A 231 11.45 -9.62 -7.25
N PHE A 232 11.13 -10.71 -7.95
CA PHE A 232 11.99 -11.87 -8.08
C PHE A 232 12.41 -12.02 -9.54
N VAL A 233 13.72 -11.92 -9.81
CA VAL A 233 14.27 -12.02 -11.15
C VAL A 233 15.15 -13.26 -11.24
N ALA A 234 14.90 -14.10 -12.24
CA ALA A 234 15.70 -15.26 -12.51
C ALA A 234 16.70 -15.01 -13.68
N GLY A 235 17.92 -15.45 -13.49
CA GLY A 235 19.00 -15.32 -14.45
C GLY A 235 19.09 -16.51 -15.43
N GLY A 236 20.24 -17.20 -15.40
CA GLY A 236 20.52 -18.30 -16.31
C GLY A 236 21.05 -17.87 -17.67
N ALA A 237 20.91 -18.71 -18.71
CA ALA A 237 21.50 -18.45 -20.01
C ALA A 237 20.92 -17.22 -20.72
N GLN A 238 19.67 -16.87 -20.44
CA GLN A 238 18.92 -15.76 -21.08
C GLN A 238 18.96 -14.44 -20.28
N TRP A 239 19.86 -14.32 -19.30
CA TRP A 239 19.88 -13.20 -18.36
C TRP A 239 19.91 -11.82 -19.00
N GLN A 240 20.63 -11.64 -20.13
CA GLN A 240 20.74 -10.34 -20.80
C GLN A 240 19.38 -9.78 -21.22
N ARG A 241 18.53 -10.63 -21.77
CA ARG A 241 17.17 -10.29 -22.17
C ARG A 241 16.28 -10.02 -20.95
N THR A 242 16.38 -10.91 -19.94
CA THR A 242 15.56 -10.82 -18.73
C THR A 242 15.88 -9.60 -17.89
N THR A 243 17.13 -9.14 -17.88
CA THR A 243 17.55 -8.06 -16.99
C THR A 243 17.72 -6.70 -17.67
N ALA A 244 17.58 -6.62 -18.99
CA ALA A 244 17.86 -5.40 -19.78
C ALA A 244 17.15 -4.14 -19.27
N GLY A 245 15.88 -4.27 -18.84
CA GLY A 245 15.09 -3.17 -18.28
C GLY A 245 15.15 -3.03 -16.77
N LEU A 246 15.80 -3.96 -16.05
CA LEU A 246 15.76 -4.09 -14.59
C LEU A 246 17.14 -3.93 -13.92
N ASN A 247 18.21 -3.74 -14.70
CA ASN A 247 19.60 -3.80 -14.21
C ASN A 247 19.85 -2.96 -12.96
N GLU A 248 19.29 -1.74 -12.87
CA GLU A 248 19.56 -0.82 -11.75
C GLU A 248 18.90 -1.29 -10.44
N LEU A 249 17.81 -2.06 -10.54
CA LEU A 249 17.07 -2.59 -9.40
C LEU A 249 17.73 -3.84 -8.82
N LEU A 250 18.49 -4.60 -9.64
CA LEU A 250 19.04 -5.88 -9.23
C LEU A 250 20.11 -5.75 -8.15
N PRO A 251 20.21 -6.75 -7.24
CA PRO A 251 21.26 -6.81 -6.21
C PRO A 251 22.64 -7.10 -6.79
N VAL A 252 22.74 -7.60 -8.04
CA VAL A 252 23.98 -8.00 -8.70
C VAL A 252 24.12 -7.26 -10.02
N GLU A 253 25.31 -6.72 -10.29
CA GLU A 253 25.70 -6.27 -11.63
C GLU A 253 26.22 -7.47 -12.42
N ILE A 254 25.37 -8.05 -13.26
CA ILE A 254 25.67 -9.28 -14.00
C ILE A 254 26.63 -8.98 -15.14
N ARG A 255 27.65 -9.83 -15.30
CA ARG A 255 28.70 -9.62 -16.32
C ARG A 255 28.93 -10.81 -17.24
N SER A 256 28.72 -12.02 -16.75
CA SER A 256 29.03 -13.26 -17.46
C SER A 256 28.18 -14.43 -17.01
N THR A 257 28.35 -15.58 -17.63
CA THR A 257 27.80 -16.85 -17.18
C THR A 257 28.91 -17.78 -16.70
N ARG A 258 28.61 -18.62 -15.72
CA ARG A 258 29.48 -19.68 -15.20
C ARG A 258 28.68 -20.97 -15.06
N ASN A 259 29.27 -22.08 -15.40
CA ASN A 259 28.68 -23.40 -15.15
C ASN A 259 29.18 -23.95 -13.81
N VAL A 260 28.26 -24.44 -13.01
CA VAL A 260 28.53 -25.17 -11.76
C VAL A 260 27.96 -26.58 -11.84
N THR A 261 28.52 -27.50 -11.06
CA THR A 261 28.15 -28.93 -11.12
C THR A 261 27.10 -29.32 -10.11
N ASP A 262 26.92 -28.53 -9.05
CA ASP A 262 25.90 -28.75 -8.03
C ASP A 262 25.44 -27.43 -7.40
N LEU A 263 24.32 -27.50 -6.66
CA LEU A 263 23.71 -26.39 -5.93
C LEU A 263 23.38 -26.82 -4.49
N THR A 264 24.35 -27.46 -3.81
CA THR A 264 24.17 -28.05 -2.49
C THR A 264 23.76 -27.01 -1.44
N ASN A 265 24.37 -25.83 -1.47
CA ASN A 265 24.03 -24.76 -0.52
C ASN A 265 22.63 -24.19 -0.76
N LEU A 266 22.14 -24.20 -2.01
CA LEU A 266 20.76 -23.81 -2.29
C LEU A 266 19.76 -24.83 -1.71
N SER A 267 20.04 -26.15 -1.82
CA SER A 267 19.25 -27.21 -1.19
C SER A 267 19.21 -27.06 0.34
N ALA A 268 20.37 -26.83 0.95
CA ALA A 268 20.47 -26.60 2.38
C ALA A 268 19.71 -25.36 2.86
N TYR A 269 19.75 -24.29 2.08
CA TYR A 269 19.04 -23.04 2.40
C TYR A 269 17.51 -23.22 2.49
N VAL A 270 16.96 -24.06 1.61
CA VAL A 270 15.50 -24.36 1.58
C VAL A 270 15.13 -25.61 2.38
N GLU A 271 16.07 -26.19 3.13
CA GLU A 271 15.84 -27.37 3.98
C GLU A 271 15.42 -28.62 3.19
N ASP A 272 15.90 -28.75 1.94
CA ASP A 272 15.63 -29.91 1.09
C ASP A 272 16.87 -30.83 1.03
N GLU A 273 16.71 -32.09 1.43
CA GLU A 273 17.79 -33.09 1.42
C GLU A 273 18.08 -33.64 -0.01
N SER A 274 17.27 -33.27 -1.00
CA SER A 274 17.44 -33.77 -2.38
C SER A 274 18.67 -33.11 -3.03
N PRO A 275 19.66 -33.89 -3.46
CA PRO A 275 20.86 -33.33 -4.06
C PRO A 275 20.55 -32.68 -5.45
N LEU A 276 20.96 -31.46 -5.63
CA LEU A 276 20.87 -30.76 -6.93
C LEU A 276 22.19 -30.92 -7.72
N SER A 277 22.55 -32.16 -8.02
CA SER A 277 23.81 -32.49 -8.71
C SER A 277 23.60 -32.57 -10.22
N SER A 278 23.57 -31.44 -10.89
CA SER A 278 23.52 -31.35 -12.35
C SER A 278 24.17 -30.06 -12.82
N GLN A 279 24.80 -30.13 -13.98
CA GLN A 279 25.44 -28.93 -14.56
C GLN A 279 24.39 -27.84 -14.82
N THR A 280 24.61 -26.68 -14.22
CA THR A 280 23.74 -25.53 -14.26
C THR A 280 24.48 -24.29 -14.69
N THR A 281 23.88 -23.51 -15.60
CA THR A 281 24.41 -22.23 -16.04
C THR A 281 23.91 -21.11 -15.12
N LEU A 282 24.81 -20.44 -14.45
CA LEU A 282 24.55 -19.29 -13.57
C LEU A 282 24.91 -17.99 -14.27
N ALA A 283 24.07 -16.98 -14.15
CA ALA A 283 24.41 -15.63 -14.56
C ALA A 283 25.01 -14.86 -13.38
N VAL A 284 26.29 -14.54 -13.48
CA VAL A 284 27.12 -14.11 -12.34
C VAL A 284 27.67 -12.70 -12.56
N GLY A 285 27.95 -12.02 -11.44
CA GLY A 285 28.47 -10.66 -11.46
C GLY A 285 28.97 -10.20 -10.11
N THR A 286 29.04 -8.90 -9.91
CA THR A 286 29.49 -8.26 -8.67
C THR A 286 28.29 -7.78 -7.87
N MET A 287 28.31 -7.99 -6.56
CA MET A 287 27.28 -7.48 -5.66
C MET A 287 27.27 -5.94 -5.68
N ARG A 288 26.08 -5.37 -5.70
CA ARG A 288 25.91 -3.92 -5.57
C ARG A 288 25.89 -3.49 -4.11
N GLU A 289 26.13 -2.21 -3.86
CA GLU A 289 26.02 -1.62 -2.54
C GLU A 289 24.63 -1.83 -1.94
N GLY A 290 24.56 -2.19 -0.65
CA GLY A 290 23.31 -2.50 0.06
C GLY A 290 22.69 -3.86 -0.29
N ALA A 291 23.30 -4.64 -1.19
CA ALA A 291 22.86 -5.99 -1.50
C ALA A 291 23.58 -7.02 -0.62
N ARG A 292 22.94 -8.17 -0.45
CA ARG A 292 23.51 -9.31 0.30
C ARG A 292 23.33 -10.62 -0.47
N ALA A 293 24.30 -11.50 -0.38
CA ALA A 293 24.15 -12.88 -0.80
C ALA A 293 23.41 -13.67 0.28
N LEU A 294 22.34 -14.36 -0.10
CA LEU A 294 21.61 -15.27 0.78
C LEU A 294 22.17 -16.70 0.65
N VAL A 295 22.59 -17.07 -0.56
CA VAL A 295 23.19 -18.36 -0.88
C VAL A 295 24.37 -18.14 -1.79
N GLU A 296 25.51 -18.73 -1.44
CA GLU A 296 26.74 -18.75 -2.25
C GLU A 296 27.17 -20.18 -2.51
N GLU A 297 27.65 -20.43 -3.73
CA GLU A 297 28.25 -21.71 -4.13
C GLU A 297 29.57 -21.41 -4.84
N GLU A 298 30.67 -22.07 -4.45
CA GLU A 298 32.01 -21.88 -5.03
C GLU A 298 32.44 -20.40 -5.15
N GLY A 299 32.06 -19.54 -4.19
CA GLY A 299 32.34 -18.10 -4.21
C GLY A 299 31.51 -17.28 -5.20
N VAL A 300 30.41 -17.84 -5.68
CA VAL A 300 29.41 -17.17 -6.55
C VAL A 300 28.09 -17.04 -5.81
N SER A 301 27.48 -15.87 -5.82
CA SER A 301 26.13 -15.69 -5.26
C SER A 301 25.09 -16.35 -6.16
N ILE A 302 24.37 -17.33 -5.62
CA ILE A 302 23.27 -18.04 -6.27
C ILE A 302 21.97 -17.28 -6.06
N LEU A 303 21.70 -16.89 -4.81
CA LEU A 303 20.52 -16.11 -4.41
C LEU A 303 21.00 -14.85 -3.71
N SER A 304 20.59 -13.72 -4.22
CA SER A 304 20.92 -12.39 -3.68
C SER A 304 19.67 -11.59 -3.40
N GLN A 305 19.74 -10.68 -2.44
CA GLN A 305 18.66 -9.77 -2.07
C GLN A 305 19.17 -8.34 -1.94
N LYS A 306 18.32 -7.36 -2.30
CA LYS A 306 18.52 -5.94 -2.06
C LYS A 306 17.18 -5.31 -1.65
N ASN A 307 17.23 -4.40 -0.68
CA ASN A 307 16.06 -3.60 -0.33
C ASN A 307 15.98 -2.36 -1.25
N VAL A 308 14.77 -2.01 -1.66
CA VAL A 308 14.45 -0.78 -2.41
C VAL A 308 13.27 -0.12 -1.68
N GLY A 309 13.54 0.93 -0.91
CA GLY A 309 12.55 1.49 0.00
C GLY A 309 12.08 0.46 1.02
N PHE A 310 10.78 0.19 1.04
CA PHE A 310 10.17 -0.87 1.88
C PHE A 310 10.09 -2.23 1.19
N GLY A 311 10.37 -2.32 -0.11
CA GLY A 311 10.29 -3.56 -0.86
C GLY A 311 11.61 -4.29 -0.98
N GLU A 312 11.54 -5.47 -1.59
CA GLU A 312 12.68 -6.38 -1.71
C GLU A 312 12.84 -6.86 -3.15
N VAL A 313 14.07 -6.89 -3.62
CA VAL A 313 14.43 -7.45 -4.93
C VAL A 313 15.31 -8.68 -4.70
N TYR A 314 14.83 -9.81 -5.19
CA TYR A 314 15.55 -11.08 -5.19
C TYR A 314 16.09 -11.37 -6.58
N TYR A 315 17.29 -11.86 -6.63
CA TYR A 315 17.90 -12.34 -7.86
C TYR A 315 18.42 -13.76 -7.66
N LEU A 316 17.87 -14.70 -8.45
CA LEU A 316 18.35 -16.06 -8.54
C LEU A 316 19.22 -16.19 -9.80
N ALA A 317 20.49 -16.55 -9.65
CA ALA A 317 21.46 -16.62 -10.76
C ALA A 317 21.14 -17.73 -11.77
N ALA A 318 20.33 -18.72 -11.39
CA ALA A 318 19.90 -19.84 -12.20
C ALA A 318 18.52 -19.61 -12.83
N ASP A 319 18.19 -20.41 -13.83
CA ASP A 319 16.88 -20.44 -14.49
C ASP A 319 15.99 -21.50 -13.85
N PRO A 320 14.84 -21.15 -13.21
CA PRO A 320 13.90 -22.10 -12.63
C PRO A 320 13.26 -23.06 -13.64
N SER A 321 13.23 -22.67 -14.92
CA SER A 321 12.66 -23.50 -16.00
C SER A 321 13.63 -24.52 -16.57
N ALA A 322 14.90 -24.50 -16.12
CA ALA A 322 15.95 -25.38 -16.56
C ALA A 322 16.31 -26.41 -15.48
N ASN A 323 16.93 -27.54 -15.91
CA ASN A 323 17.52 -28.50 -14.96
C ASN A 323 18.68 -27.85 -14.18
N PRO A 324 18.83 -28.15 -12.86
CA PRO A 324 18.07 -29.12 -12.06
C PRO A 324 16.86 -28.51 -11.35
N LEU A 325 16.55 -27.22 -11.53
CA LEU A 325 15.54 -26.50 -10.76
C LEU A 325 14.11 -26.81 -11.22
N VAL A 326 13.92 -27.14 -12.51
CA VAL A 326 12.58 -27.45 -13.02
C VAL A 326 11.98 -28.67 -12.33
N GLY A 327 10.81 -28.46 -11.68
CA GLY A 327 10.13 -29.52 -10.95
C GLY A 327 10.77 -29.90 -9.59
N TRP A 328 11.82 -29.20 -9.17
CA TRP A 328 12.41 -29.43 -7.85
C TRP A 328 11.50 -28.88 -6.75
N ALA A 329 11.20 -29.71 -5.74
CA ALA A 329 10.28 -29.36 -4.65
C ALA A 329 10.75 -28.18 -3.81
N GLY A 330 12.07 -28.00 -3.67
CA GLY A 330 12.68 -26.86 -2.94
C GLY A 330 12.35 -25.48 -3.53
N MET A 331 11.95 -25.41 -4.81
CA MET A 331 11.50 -24.12 -5.41
C MET A 331 10.28 -23.55 -4.70
N LYS A 332 9.35 -24.38 -4.23
CA LYS A 332 8.21 -23.91 -3.44
C LYS A 332 8.68 -23.23 -2.16
N THR A 333 9.57 -23.85 -1.39
CA THR A 333 10.13 -23.28 -0.15
C THR A 333 10.92 -22.01 -0.43
N LEU A 334 11.68 -21.96 -1.54
CA LEU A 334 12.39 -20.76 -1.96
C LEU A 334 11.44 -19.58 -2.21
N TYR A 335 10.33 -19.84 -2.91
CA TYR A 335 9.30 -18.82 -3.14
C TYR A 335 8.57 -18.43 -1.85
N GLU A 336 8.28 -19.38 -0.96
CA GLU A 336 7.69 -19.07 0.35
C GLU A 336 8.60 -18.16 1.17
N GLN A 337 9.90 -18.47 1.23
CA GLN A 337 10.86 -17.65 1.97
C GLN A 337 11.10 -16.27 1.36
N SER A 338 11.00 -16.15 0.03
CA SER A 338 11.26 -14.89 -0.68
C SER A 338 10.02 -14.03 -0.86
N LEU A 339 8.86 -14.63 -1.18
CA LEU A 339 7.68 -13.91 -1.65
C LEU A 339 6.49 -13.97 -0.71
N ALA A 340 6.33 -15.04 0.09
CA ALA A 340 5.14 -15.20 0.94
C ALA A 340 5.13 -14.26 2.15
N THR A 341 6.28 -13.74 2.53
CA THR A 341 6.40 -12.78 3.63
C THR A 341 6.06 -11.38 3.15
N ARG A 342 5.36 -10.61 3.97
CA ARG A 342 5.10 -9.20 3.67
C ARG A 342 6.18 -8.33 4.30
N PRO A 343 6.71 -7.33 3.57
CA PRO A 343 7.63 -6.41 4.18
C PRO A 343 6.94 -5.65 5.32
N PRO A 344 7.65 -5.38 6.42
CA PRO A 344 7.13 -4.56 7.50
C PRO A 344 6.88 -3.13 7.00
N LEU A 345 5.63 -2.66 7.05
CA LEU A 345 5.26 -1.34 6.61
C LEU A 345 4.87 -0.46 7.81
N PRO A 346 5.32 0.80 7.86
CA PRO A 346 4.86 1.73 8.89
C PRO A 346 3.40 2.12 8.69
N PRO A 347 2.68 2.56 9.74
CA PRO A 347 1.25 2.89 9.67
C PRO A 347 0.89 3.87 8.55
N TRP A 348 1.70 4.89 8.33
CA TRP A 348 1.45 5.89 7.30
C TRP A 348 1.53 5.35 5.86
N ALA A 349 2.28 4.27 5.63
CA ALA A 349 2.37 3.65 4.31
C ALA A 349 1.09 2.89 3.94
N ILE A 350 0.38 2.35 4.94
CA ILE A 350 -0.84 1.54 4.76
C ILE A 350 -2.14 2.33 4.99
N SER A 351 -2.09 3.50 5.64
CA SER A 351 -3.28 4.32 5.87
C SER A 351 -4.04 4.64 4.58
N THR A 352 -5.35 4.45 4.60
CA THR A 352 -6.25 4.74 3.46
C THR A 352 -7.11 5.98 3.68
N PHE A 353 -7.04 6.61 4.86
CA PHE A 353 -7.97 7.64 5.36
C PHE A 353 -9.43 7.18 5.50
N ASP A 354 -9.77 5.99 5.02
CA ASP A 354 -11.09 5.41 5.16
C ASP A 354 -11.19 4.69 6.51
N SER A 355 -11.78 5.30 7.50
CA SER A 355 -12.09 4.64 8.77
C SER A 355 -13.59 4.45 8.92
N SER A 356 -14.02 3.24 9.29
CA SER A 356 -15.42 2.86 9.52
C SER A 356 -15.85 3.05 10.98
N GLY A 357 -15.58 4.20 11.59
CA GLY A 357 -15.91 4.46 13.00
C GLY A 357 -16.79 5.68 13.19
N TYR A 358 -17.41 5.80 14.38
CA TYR A 358 -18.21 6.96 14.78
C TYR A 358 -17.43 8.28 14.83
N SER A 359 -16.10 8.23 14.85
CA SER A 359 -15.23 9.39 14.74
C SER A 359 -14.12 9.10 13.73
N ASN A 360 -14.21 9.70 12.55
CA ASN A 360 -13.15 9.61 11.55
C ASN A 360 -12.17 10.76 11.77
N PRO A 361 -10.92 10.50 12.20
CA PRO A 361 -9.92 11.54 12.42
C PRO A 361 -9.63 12.35 11.14
N ALA A 362 -9.74 11.73 9.96
CA ALA A 362 -9.56 12.42 8.69
C ALA A 362 -10.67 13.46 8.43
N GLU A 363 -11.92 13.14 8.78
CA GLU A 363 -13.03 14.12 8.74
C GLU A 363 -12.82 15.28 9.71
N GLN A 364 -12.36 14.97 10.93
CA GLN A 364 -12.06 16.00 11.92
C GLN A 364 -10.96 16.93 11.43
N ALA A 365 -9.91 16.39 10.81
CA ALA A 365 -8.84 17.18 10.22
C ALA A 365 -9.34 18.09 9.07
N LEU A 366 -10.19 17.56 8.19
CA LEU A 366 -10.82 18.36 7.13
C LEU A 366 -11.73 19.45 7.68
N GLY A 367 -12.51 19.13 8.72
CA GLY A 367 -13.43 20.07 9.36
C GLY A 367 -12.75 21.14 10.22
N ALA A 368 -11.48 20.95 10.58
CA ALA A 368 -10.71 21.90 11.38
C ALA A 368 -10.23 23.08 10.52
N MET A 369 -11.17 23.93 10.11
CA MET A 369 -10.95 25.15 9.32
C MET A 369 -11.58 26.36 10.02
N LYS A 370 -10.95 27.54 9.88
CA LYS A 370 -11.47 28.78 10.48
C LYS A 370 -12.84 29.15 9.91
N GLU A 371 -13.05 28.88 8.62
CA GLU A 371 -14.26 29.20 7.84
C GLU A 371 -15.46 28.31 8.24
N LEU A 372 -15.18 27.11 8.77
CA LEU A 372 -16.19 26.20 9.34
C LEU A 372 -16.37 26.41 10.85
N SER A 373 -15.49 27.18 11.50
CA SER A 373 -15.62 27.47 12.92
C SER A 373 -16.85 28.33 13.18
N MET A 374 -17.65 27.96 14.18
CA MET A 374 -18.79 28.77 14.62
C MET A 374 -18.30 30.09 15.25
N PRO A 375 -18.91 31.23 14.90
CA PRO A 375 -18.64 32.46 15.63
C PRO A 375 -18.84 32.27 17.13
N SER A 376 -18.05 32.99 17.95
CA SER A 376 -18.15 32.83 19.40
C SER A 376 -19.60 33.05 19.88
N ILE A 377 -20.07 32.18 20.80
CA ILE A 377 -21.40 32.27 21.38
C ILE A 377 -21.67 33.65 21.94
N LEU A 378 -20.66 34.30 22.57
CA LEU A 378 -20.76 35.67 23.07
C LEU A 378 -21.07 36.70 21.98
N TYR A 379 -20.48 36.53 20.79
CA TYR A 379 -20.77 37.40 19.65
C TYR A 379 -22.22 37.24 19.16
N ILE A 380 -22.69 36.00 19.02
CA ILE A 380 -24.05 35.67 18.61
C ILE A 380 -25.05 36.18 19.66
N CYS A 381 -24.81 35.93 20.94
CA CYS A 381 -25.63 36.41 22.04
C CYS A 381 -25.60 37.95 22.13
N GLY A 382 -24.44 38.57 21.88
CA GLY A 382 -24.32 40.02 21.85
C GLY A 382 -25.16 40.67 20.73
N LEU A 383 -25.09 40.11 19.53
CA LEU A 383 -25.84 40.59 18.37
C LEU A 383 -27.36 40.37 18.56
N LEU A 384 -27.75 39.20 19.11
CA LEU A 384 -29.14 38.91 19.46
C LEU A 384 -29.66 39.82 20.56
N GLY A 385 -28.85 40.07 21.60
CA GLY A 385 -29.17 41.01 22.67
C GLY A 385 -29.36 42.43 22.13
N LEU A 386 -28.48 42.89 21.25
CA LEU A 386 -28.62 44.19 20.56
C LEU A 386 -29.92 44.25 19.77
N TYR A 387 -30.24 43.18 19.01
CA TYR A 387 -31.51 43.07 18.29
C TYR A 387 -32.71 43.25 19.21
N VAL A 388 -32.74 42.53 20.33
CA VAL A 388 -33.85 42.64 21.33
C VAL A 388 -33.97 44.03 21.92
N VAL A 389 -32.84 44.67 22.27
CA VAL A 389 -32.81 46.01 22.86
C VAL A 389 -33.28 47.06 21.82
N VAL A 390 -32.85 46.96 20.57
CA VAL A 390 -33.24 47.93 19.53
C VAL A 390 -34.68 47.75 19.17
N MET A 391 -35.17 46.51 19.01
CA MET A 391 -36.52 46.22 18.58
C MET A 391 -37.58 46.53 19.67
N GLY A 392 -37.27 46.28 20.92
CA GLY A 392 -38.15 46.47 22.06
C GLY A 392 -38.00 47.87 22.70
N PRO A 393 -37.16 47.97 23.73
CA PRO A 393 -37.09 49.18 24.59
C PRO A 393 -36.67 50.44 23.82
N LEU A 394 -35.68 50.32 22.89
CA LEU A 394 -35.18 51.51 22.19
C LEU A 394 -36.22 52.02 21.19
N ASN A 395 -36.82 51.14 20.39
CA ASN A 395 -37.91 51.53 19.42
C ASN A 395 -39.09 52.16 20.15
N PHE A 396 -39.49 51.54 21.32
CA PHE A 396 -40.58 52.07 22.14
C PHE A 396 -40.24 53.48 22.66
N LEU A 397 -39.01 53.69 23.20
CA LEU A 397 -38.59 55.01 23.69
C LEU A 397 -38.57 56.08 22.58
N VAL A 398 -38.05 55.76 21.42
CA VAL A 398 -38.01 56.67 20.23
C VAL A 398 -39.43 57.03 19.80
N LEU A 399 -40.32 56.10 19.65
CA LEU A 399 -41.70 56.31 19.24
C LEU A 399 -42.52 57.07 20.31
N ARG A 400 -42.21 56.84 21.56
CA ARG A 400 -42.82 57.56 22.66
C ARG A 400 -42.38 59.04 22.69
N ARG A 401 -41.10 59.32 22.44
CA ARG A 401 -40.53 60.69 22.41
C ARG A 401 -41.02 61.46 21.19
N THR A 402 -41.20 60.80 20.06
CA THR A 402 -41.76 61.46 18.83
C THR A 402 -43.28 61.58 18.86
N LYS A 403 -43.97 61.08 19.91
CA LYS A 403 -45.46 61.04 20.05
C LYS A 403 -46.18 60.32 18.90
N ARG A 404 -45.51 59.45 18.14
CA ARG A 404 -46.05 58.72 16.96
C ARG A 404 -46.01 57.20 17.23
N ARG A 405 -46.65 56.71 18.30
CA ARG A 405 -46.65 55.26 18.66
C ARG A 405 -47.29 54.38 17.60
N GLU A 406 -48.15 54.91 16.78
CA GLU A 406 -48.83 54.25 15.67
C GLU A 406 -47.84 53.76 14.59
N LEU A 407 -46.66 54.37 14.48
CA LEU A 407 -45.64 53.90 13.51
C LEU A 407 -44.93 52.60 13.92
N ALA A 408 -45.23 52.03 15.11
CA ALA A 408 -44.65 50.77 15.54
C ALA A 408 -44.88 49.62 14.51
N TRP A 409 -46.05 49.60 13.89
CA TRP A 409 -46.38 48.58 12.88
C TRP A 409 -45.50 48.66 11.63
N MET A 410 -44.85 49.78 11.35
CA MET A 410 -43.98 49.98 10.20
C MET A 410 -42.49 49.89 10.62
N THR A 411 -42.12 50.39 11.81
CA THR A 411 -40.75 50.34 12.30
C THR A 411 -40.28 48.95 12.71
N ILE A 412 -41.21 48.12 13.27
CA ILE A 412 -40.83 46.74 13.65
C ILE A 412 -40.47 45.93 12.41
N PRO A 413 -41.30 45.81 11.33
CA PRO A 413 -40.90 45.10 10.12
C PRO A 413 -39.65 45.66 9.45
N ALA A 414 -39.48 46.99 9.44
CA ALA A 414 -38.30 47.62 8.89
C ALA A 414 -37.03 47.19 9.67
N LEU A 415 -37.08 47.18 11.02
CA LEU A 415 -35.96 46.71 11.85
C LEU A 415 -35.67 45.22 11.65
N VAL A 416 -36.73 44.38 11.52
CA VAL A 416 -36.52 42.95 11.20
C VAL A 416 -35.78 42.80 9.92
N ILE A 417 -36.13 43.51 8.85
CA ILE A 417 -35.46 43.46 7.56
C ILE A 417 -33.97 43.92 7.70
N ILE A 418 -33.75 45.02 8.40
CA ILE A 418 -32.38 45.56 8.62
C ILE A 418 -31.52 44.52 9.37
N PHE A 419 -32.03 44.01 10.49
CA PHE A 419 -31.26 43.00 11.26
C PHE A 419 -31.11 41.69 10.51
N SER A 420 -32.09 41.24 9.71
CA SER A 420 -31.96 40.11 8.81
C SER A 420 -30.83 40.32 7.80
N CYS A 421 -30.73 41.50 7.20
CA CYS A 421 -29.65 41.85 6.31
C CYS A 421 -28.29 41.88 7.05
N VAL A 422 -28.25 42.39 8.30
CA VAL A 422 -27.05 42.40 9.13
C VAL A 422 -26.62 40.98 9.50
N PHE A 423 -27.54 40.13 9.94
CA PHE A 423 -27.26 38.70 10.22
C PHE A 423 -26.76 37.97 9.00
N TYR A 424 -27.39 38.22 7.84
CA TYR A 424 -26.99 37.64 6.57
C TYR A 424 -25.58 38.10 6.16
N ALA A 425 -25.31 39.40 6.20
CA ALA A 425 -24.01 39.97 5.87
C ALA A 425 -22.90 39.49 6.81
N THR A 426 -23.16 39.38 8.13
CA THR A 426 -22.22 38.87 9.10
C THR A 426 -21.96 37.38 8.89
N GLY A 427 -22.98 36.57 8.57
CA GLY A 427 -22.83 35.15 8.21
C GLY A 427 -21.88 34.95 7.03
N PHE A 428 -22.02 35.75 5.97
CA PHE A 428 -21.11 35.72 4.83
C PHE A 428 -19.71 36.28 5.14
N SER A 429 -19.59 37.27 6.01
CA SER A 429 -18.29 37.82 6.42
C SER A 429 -17.43 36.78 7.14
N PHE A 430 -18.03 35.84 7.86
CA PHE A 430 -17.30 34.72 8.52
C PHE A 430 -16.96 33.58 7.57
N ARG A 431 -17.82 33.27 6.59
CA ARG A 431 -17.68 32.13 5.67
C ARG A 431 -16.87 32.42 4.41
N GLY A 432 -16.59 33.71 4.11
CA GLY A 432 -15.96 34.13 2.86
C GLY A 432 -16.90 34.04 1.65
N PHE A 433 -16.38 34.41 0.47
CA PHE A 433 -17.11 34.40 -0.81
C PHE A 433 -16.47 33.46 -1.84
N THR A 434 -15.23 33.04 -1.58
CA THR A 434 -14.44 32.16 -2.47
C THR A 434 -14.51 30.72 -1.99
N PRO A 435 -14.57 29.73 -2.90
CA PRO A 435 -14.40 28.34 -2.53
C PRO A 435 -12.99 28.14 -1.98
N ILE A 436 -12.86 27.16 -1.05
CA ILE A 436 -11.59 26.84 -0.41
C ILE A 436 -11.28 25.38 -0.69
N MET A 437 -10.05 25.12 -1.13
CA MET A 437 -9.52 23.77 -1.26
C MET A 437 -8.63 23.46 -0.05
N ASN A 438 -9.12 22.62 0.85
CA ASN A 438 -8.37 22.11 2.00
C ASN A 438 -7.65 20.83 1.61
N ARG A 439 -6.30 20.82 1.69
CA ARG A 439 -5.46 19.72 1.23
C ARG A 439 -4.61 19.19 2.37
N LEU A 440 -4.90 17.98 2.80
CA LEU A 440 -4.16 17.24 3.82
C LEU A 440 -3.34 16.17 3.11
N MET A 441 -2.01 16.25 3.13
CA MET A 441 -1.14 15.41 2.32
C MET A 441 -0.12 14.68 3.20
N VAL A 442 0.08 13.39 2.95
CA VAL A 442 1.23 12.60 3.41
C VAL A 442 2.12 12.31 2.22
N ALA A 443 3.38 12.70 2.32
CA ALA A 443 4.39 12.37 1.32
C ALA A 443 5.45 11.47 1.96
N GLN A 444 5.61 10.26 1.43
CA GLN A 444 6.62 9.29 1.85
C GLN A 444 7.73 9.21 0.82
N ALA A 445 8.93 9.56 1.21
CA ALA A 445 10.15 9.46 0.41
C ALA A 445 11.14 8.44 1.01
N TRP A 446 12.11 8.01 0.21
CA TRP A 446 13.17 7.09 0.60
C TRP A 446 14.51 7.55 0.03
N ASP A 447 15.59 7.24 0.73
CA ASP A 447 16.92 7.45 0.19
C ASP A 447 17.13 6.70 -1.13
N GLY A 448 17.73 7.37 -2.09
CA GLY A 448 18.02 6.79 -3.41
C GLY A 448 16.82 6.64 -4.34
N VAL A 449 15.61 7.03 -3.91
CA VAL A 449 14.40 7.01 -4.76
C VAL A 449 14.03 8.44 -5.12
N PRO A 450 13.98 8.80 -6.43
CA PRO A 450 13.76 10.19 -6.84
C PRO A 450 12.33 10.70 -6.64
N GLN A 451 11.39 9.79 -6.39
CA GLN A 451 9.99 10.10 -6.22
C GLN A 451 9.50 9.76 -4.80
N ALA A 452 8.62 10.59 -4.27
CA ALA A 452 7.87 10.34 -3.05
C ALA A 452 6.47 9.83 -3.39
N ASN A 453 6.01 8.83 -2.66
CA ASN A 453 4.62 8.38 -2.72
C ASN A 453 3.72 9.37 -1.97
N VAL A 454 2.65 9.82 -2.59
CA VAL A 454 1.75 10.83 -2.06
C VAL A 454 0.33 10.29 -1.93
N LYS A 455 -0.24 10.48 -0.74
CA LYS A 455 -1.68 10.34 -0.50
C LYS A 455 -2.20 11.66 0.06
N ALA A 456 -3.24 12.18 -0.54
CA ALA A 456 -3.84 13.42 -0.09
C ALA A 456 -5.35 13.27 0.08
N LEU A 457 -5.87 13.86 1.15
CA LEU A 457 -7.29 14.04 1.37
C LEU A 457 -7.61 15.51 1.04
N VAL A 458 -8.45 15.72 0.03
CA VAL A 458 -8.77 17.04 -0.51
C VAL A 458 -10.24 17.32 -0.28
N GLY A 459 -10.54 18.40 0.46
CA GLY A 459 -11.89 18.92 0.67
C GLY A 459 -12.11 20.20 -0.14
N VAL A 460 -13.17 20.21 -0.93
CA VAL A 460 -13.64 21.42 -1.62
C VAL A 460 -14.80 21.98 -0.82
N TYR A 461 -14.54 23.09 -0.12
CA TYR A 461 -15.56 23.85 0.62
C TYR A 461 -16.16 24.93 -0.28
N SER A 462 -17.48 25.09 -0.22
CA SER A 462 -18.16 26.19 -0.94
C SER A 462 -19.09 26.99 -0.02
N PRO A 463 -18.98 28.32 -0.01
CA PRO A 463 -19.92 29.18 0.71
C PRO A 463 -21.31 29.24 0.05
N VAL A 464 -21.42 28.85 -1.22
CA VAL A 464 -22.66 28.83 -2.01
C VAL A 464 -22.86 27.47 -2.67
N ARG A 465 -24.09 27.13 -3.02
CA ARG A 465 -24.33 25.93 -3.82
C ARG A 465 -23.76 26.10 -5.21
N ALA A 466 -22.82 25.25 -5.59
CA ALA A 466 -22.15 25.28 -6.89
C ALA A 466 -21.63 23.90 -7.32
N GLY A 467 -21.48 23.70 -8.63
CA GLY A 467 -20.72 22.60 -9.22
C GLY A 467 -19.30 23.08 -9.58
N TYR A 468 -18.33 22.20 -9.39
CA TYR A 468 -16.92 22.45 -9.66
C TYR A 468 -16.34 21.30 -10.47
N ASP A 469 -15.55 21.64 -11.48
CA ASP A 469 -14.70 20.66 -12.16
C ASP A 469 -13.37 20.61 -11.40
N VAL A 470 -13.10 19.45 -10.79
CA VAL A 470 -11.88 19.24 -9.99
C VAL A 470 -10.94 18.37 -10.79
N THR A 471 -9.80 18.94 -11.18
CA THR A 471 -8.79 18.25 -12.00
C THR A 471 -7.56 17.93 -11.15
N ALA A 472 -7.19 16.64 -11.18
CA ALA A 472 -5.93 16.11 -10.69
C ALA A 472 -5.03 15.81 -11.89
N ALA A 473 -3.87 16.43 -11.97
CA ALA A 473 -2.90 16.28 -13.06
C ALA A 473 -1.72 15.37 -12.65
N GLU A 474 -0.74 15.23 -13.54
CA GLU A 474 0.54 14.54 -13.27
C GLU A 474 0.40 13.12 -12.74
N GLY A 475 -0.55 12.35 -13.27
CA GLY A 475 -0.75 10.96 -12.89
C GLY A 475 -1.45 10.73 -11.54
N PHE A 476 -1.93 11.78 -10.88
CA PHE A 476 -2.74 11.65 -9.67
C PHE A 476 -4.12 11.07 -9.99
N MET A 477 -4.54 10.12 -9.15
CA MET A 477 -5.78 9.37 -9.34
C MET A 477 -6.76 9.70 -8.21
N PRO A 478 -7.90 10.36 -8.52
CA PRO A 478 -8.93 10.71 -7.54
C PRO A 478 -9.87 9.54 -7.27
N ARG A 479 -10.17 9.27 -6.01
CA ARG A 479 -11.23 8.36 -5.60
C ARG A 479 -12.15 8.99 -4.56
N ALA A 480 -13.35 8.45 -4.43
CA ALA A 480 -14.29 8.89 -3.42
C ALA A 480 -13.74 8.68 -2.01
N PHE A 481 -13.99 9.63 -1.13
CA PHE A 481 -13.75 9.50 0.30
C PHE A 481 -15.00 8.90 0.97
N SER A 482 -14.83 7.83 1.74
CA SER A 482 -15.93 7.22 2.50
C SER A 482 -16.08 7.90 3.86
N GLY A 483 -16.90 8.96 3.92
CA GLY A 483 -17.14 9.72 5.13
C GLY A 483 -18.25 10.75 4.91
N SER A 484 -18.61 11.51 5.95
CA SER A 484 -19.70 12.50 5.88
C SER A 484 -19.49 13.55 4.80
N PHE A 485 -18.24 13.93 4.55
CA PHE A 485 -17.89 14.88 3.48
C PHE A 485 -17.76 14.23 2.10
N GLY A 486 -17.73 12.91 2.05
CA GLY A 486 -17.68 12.12 0.82
C GLY A 486 -19.03 11.58 0.41
N ASP A 487 -20.11 11.86 1.19
CA ASP A 487 -21.42 11.27 0.95
C ASP A 487 -21.93 11.56 -0.46
N LEU A 488 -21.80 10.54 -1.30
CA LEU A 488 -22.29 10.52 -2.68
C LEU A 488 -23.77 10.16 -2.75
N GLN A 489 -24.43 9.90 -1.59
CA GLN A 489 -25.81 9.45 -1.55
C GLN A 489 -26.78 10.44 -2.20
N ALA A 490 -26.43 11.73 -2.25
CA ALA A 490 -27.29 12.71 -2.90
C ALA A 490 -27.31 12.58 -4.43
N ASP A 491 -26.21 12.16 -5.06
CA ASP A 491 -26.09 12.10 -6.53
C ASP A 491 -25.96 10.67 -7.10
N ASN A 492 -25.71 9.66 -6.27
CA ASN A 492 -25.54 8.23 -6.64
C ASN A 492 -24.59 7.97 -7.83
N GLN A 493 -23.76 8.94 -8.23
CA GLN A 493 -22.89 8.83 -9.39
C GLN A 493 -21.50 9.38 -9.07
N TRP A 494 -20.47 8.60 -9.42
CA TRP A 494 -19.09 9.02 -9.42
C TRP A 494 -18.55 8.90 -10.84
N ALA A 495 -18.33 10.04 -11.49
CA ALA A 495 -17.83 10.09 -12.85
C ALA A 495 -16.45 10.75 -12.89
N VAL A 496 -15.50 10.09 -13.57
CA VAL A 496 -14.15 10.59 -13.79
C VAL A 496 -13.90 10.65 -15.29
N LEU A 497 -13.36 11.77 -15.77
CA LEU A 497 -12.83 11.89 -17.11
C LEU A 497 -11.31 11.76 -17.06
N GLN A 498 -10.78 10.70 -17.65
CA GLN A 498 -9.35 10.43 -17.75
C GLN A 498 -8.84 10.97 -19.09
N GLN A 499 -7.88 11.90 -19.03
CA GLN A 499 -7.22 12.46 -20.22
C GLN A 499 -5.72 12.41 -20.01
N ASP A 500 -5.02 11.59 -20.77
CA ASP A 500 -3.57 11.37 -20.64
C ASP A 500 -3.13 11.21 -19.17
N ASP A 501 -2.41 12.20 -18.63
CA ASP A 501 -1.92 12.20 -17.25
C ASP A 501 -2.86 12.86 -16.25
N SER A 502 -4.03 13.36 -16.67
CA SER A 502 -4.98 14.03 -15.80
C SER A 502 -6.27 13.23 -15.61
N MET A 503 -6.90 13.43 -14.45
CA MET A 503 -8.24 12.94 -14.14
C MET A 503 -9.10 14.07 -13.61
N THR A 504 -10.22 14.33 -14.25
CA THR A 504 -11.17 15.37 -13.88
C THR A 504 -12.46 14.79 -13.34
N LEU A 505 -12.93 15.30 -12.22
CA LEU A 505 -14.27 15.06 -11.69
C LEU A 505 -15.17 16.20 -12.13
N PRO A 506 -16.00 16.02 -13.16
CA PRO A 506 -16.89 17.06 -13.67
C PRO A 506 -18.08 17.28 -12.71
N ASP A 507 -18.55 18.53 -12.66
CA ASP A 507 -19.75 18.94 -11.91
C ASP A 507 -19.82 18.40 -10.46
N THR A 508 -18.67 18.46 -9.74
CA THR A 508 -18.64 18.11 -8.32
C THR A 508 -19.48 19.10 -7.54
N ARG A 509 -20.72 18.71 -7.19
CA ARG A 509 -21.69 19.59 -6.53
C ARG A 509 -21.41 19.70 -5.04
N VAL A 510 -21.32 20.93 -4.57
CA VAL A 510 -21.14 21.28 -3.16
C VAL A 510 -22.32 22.11 -2.69
N GLU A 511 -22.93 21.73 -1.58
CA GLU A 511 -24.05 22.46 -0.97
C GLU A 511 -23.56 23.74 -0.27
N ILE A 512 -24.52 24.61 0.08
CA ILE A 512 -24.25 25.89 0.79
C ILE A 512 -23.52 25.60 2.10
N ALA A 513 -22.36 26.22 2.29
CA ALA A 513 -21.48 26.02 3.45
C ALA A 513 -21.11 24.54 3.68
N GLY A 514 -21.16 23.75 2.62
CA GLY A 514 -20.81 22.34 2.61
C GLY A 514 -19.36 22.11 2.14
N MET A 515 -18.92 20.89 2.33
CA MET A 515 -17.63 20.37 1.84
C MET A 515 -17.85 19.05 1.13
N LYS A 516 -17.15 18.85 0.01
CA LYS A 516 -17.04 17.56 -0.68
C LYS A 516 -15.59 17.12 -0.61
N ALA A 517 -15.35 15.90 -0.19
CA ALA A 517 -14.00 15.37 -0.04
C ALA A 517 -13.70 14.25 -1.01
N LEU A 518 -12.44 14.16 -1.43
CA LEU A 518 -11.90 13.12 -2.28
C LEU A 518 -10.48 12.75 -1.81
N ILE A 519 -10.06 11.53 -2.11
CA ILE A 519 -8.70 11.07 -1.88
C ILE A 519 -7.95 11.08 -3.21
N LEU A 520 -6.75 11.62 -3.18
CA LEU A 520 -5.81 11.59 -4.31
C LEU A 520 -4.64 10.68 -3.96
N GLU A 521 -4.26 9.84 -4.91
CA GLU A 521 -3.07 9.00 -4.82
C GLU A 521 -2.18 9.30 -6.03
N GLY A 522 -0.89 9.56 -5.78
CA GLY A 522 0.06 9.95 -6.82
C GLY A 522 1.49 9.95 -6.33
N SER A 523 2.40 10.52 -7.10
CA SER A 523 3.78 10.73 -6.73
C SER A 523 4.23 12.15 -7.05
N LEU A 524 5.15 12.67 -6.23
CA LEU A 524 5.84 13.94 -6.44
C LEU A 524 7.35 13.72 -6.36
N PRO A 525 8.17 14.61 -6.93
CA PRO A 525 9.60 14.57 -6.69
C PRO A 525 9.91 14.58 -5.19
N ALA A 526 10.80 13.68 -4.75
CA ALA A 526 11.24 13.62 -3.37
C ALA A 526 12.03 14.89 -3.02
N LEU A 527 11.85 15.42 -1.80
CA LEU A 527 12.68 16.54 -1.34
C LEU A 527 14.13 16.09 -1.21
N PRO A 528 15.09 16.89 -1.64
CA PRO A 528 16.50 16.58 -1.47
C PRO A 528 16.91 16.72 0.01
N ILE A 529 16.83 15.62 0.73
CA ILE A 529 17.35 15.47 2.09
C ILE A 529 18.66 14.70 1.99
N SER A 530 19.67 15.16 2.69
CA SER A 530 20.96 14.46 2.79
C SER A 530 21.32 14.20 4.25
N HIS A 531 22.09 13.15 4.52
CA HIS A 531 22.49 12.83 5.89
C HIS A 531 23.85 12.12 5.93
N THR A 532 24.46 12.12 7.13
CA THR A 532 25.67 11.38 7.47
C THR A 532 25.42 10.45 8.65
N LEU A 533 24.18 9.94 8.77
CA LEU A 533 23.78 9.12 9.93
C LEU A 533 24.54 7.80 9.96
N THR A 534 25.02 7.44 11.13
CA THR A 534 25.63 6.15 11.44
C THR A 534 24.94 5.52 12.64
N ILE A 535 24.75 4.19 12.58
CA ILE A 535 24.30 3.37 13.71
C ILE A 535 25.51 2.73 14.35
N ASP A 536 25.76 3.03 15.63
CA ASP A 536 26.83 2.44 16.42
C ASP A 536 26.22 1.34 17.33
N LEU A 537 26.42 0.09 16.92
CA LEU A 537 26.01 -1.10 17.67
C LEU A 537 27.11 -1.61 18.61
N GLY A 538 28.34 -1.07 18.53
CA GLY A 538 29.45 -1.41 19.41
C GLY A 538 29.32 -0.80 20.81
N LYS A 539 28.39 0.15 21.00
CA LYS A 539 28.12 0.81 22.29
C LYS A 539 26.88 0.27 22.98
N THR A 540 26.85 0.45 24.28
CA THR A 540 25.67 0.16 25.10
C THR A 540 25.31 1.43 25.91
N PRO A 541 24.16 2.09 25.64
CA PRO A 541 23.15 1.76 24.62
C PRO A 541 23.66 2.05 23.18
N SER A 542 23.11 1.30 22.22
CA SER A 542 23.33 1.58 20.79
C SER A 542 22.75 2.96 20.43
N SER A 543 23.33 3.63 19.44
CA SER A 543 22.93 4.99 19.08
C SER A 543 22.95 5.26 17.59
N VAL A 544 22.12 6.20 17.15
CA VAL A 544 22.16 6.83 15.83
C VAL A 544 22.81 8.20 15.97
N THR A 545 23.91 8.44 15.27
CA THR A 545 24.64 9.71 15.32
C THR A 545 24.98 10.22 13.93
N GLY A 546 25.17 11.53 13.77
CA GLY A 546 25.52 12.16 12.50
C GLY A 546 24.78 13.46 12.28
N THR A 547 24.55 13.84 11.05
CA THR A 547 23.84 15.07 10.66
C THR A 547 22.71 14.77 9.68
N VAL A 548 21.65 15.58 9.73
CA VAL A 548 20.59 15.62 8.72
C VAL A 548 20.55 17.03 8.15
N THR A 549 20.52 17.13 6.84
CA THR A 549 20.54 18.41 6.10
C THR A 549 19.32 18.50 5.18
N ASN A 550 18.57 19.58 5.29
CA ASN A 550 17.49 19.93 4.39
C ASN A 550 18.04 20.74 3.21
N ALA A 551 18.29 20.11 2.08
CA ALA A 551 18.75 20.78 0.86
C ALA A 551 17.57 21.22 -0.05
N SER A 552 16.31 21.13 0.41
CA SER A 552 15.12 21.56 -0.33
C SER A 552 14.88 23.08 -0.18
N GLU A 553 13.97 23.61 -0.98
CA GLU A 553 13.46 25.00 -0.85
C GLU A 553 12.36 25.17 0.22
N PHE A 554 11.90 24.08 0.83
CA PHE A 554 10.84 24.08 1.83
C PHE A 554 11.40 24.02 3.24
N THR A 555 10.75 24.68 4.18
CA THR A 555 11.04 24.50 5.60
C THR A 555 10.24 23.30 6.12
N LEU A 556 10.93 22.35 6.73
CA LEU A 556 10.31 21.29 7.52
C LEU A 556 10.13 21.80 8.95
N LYS A 557 8.91 22.16 9.31
CA LYS A 557 8.56 22.65 10.66
C LYS A 557 8.43 21.50 11.63
N ASP A 558 8.80 21.73 12.88
CA ASP A 558 8.74 20.74 13.96
C ASP A 558 9.36 19.40 13.53
N ALA A 559 10.50 19.45 12.84
CA ALA A 559 11.14 18.27 12.31
C ALA A 559 11.62 17.36 13.44
N MET A 560 11.47 16.06 13.22
CA MET A 560 11.77 15.03 14.19
C MET A 560 12.40 13.82 13.53
N LEU A 561 13.40 13.22 14.16
CA LEU A 561 13.92 11.93 13.78
C LEU A 561 13.30 10.83 14.65
N ILE A 562 12.75 9.80 14.01
CA ILE A 562 12.02 8.73 14.70
C ILE A 562 12.62 7.38 14.34
N THR A 563 12.77 6.52 15.33
CA THR A 563 13.10 5.10 15.19
C THR A 563 12.18 4.27 16.10
N PRO A 564 12.06 2.95 15.92
CA PRO A 564 11.32 2.11 16.86
C PRO A 564 11.84 2.17 18.30
N GLY A 565 13.10 2.56 18.50
CA GLY A 565 13.75 2.66 19.83
C GLY A 565 13.75 4.05 20.44
N GLY A 566 13.21 5.09 19.79
CA GLY A 566 13.20 6.45 20.33
C GLY A 566 13.02 7.53 19.28
N TRP A 567 12.97 8.77 19.71
CA TRP A 567 12.87 9.94 18.84
C TRP A 567 13.76 11.09 19.32
N LYS A 568 14.04 12.00 18.40
CA LYS A 568 14.80 13.22 18.63
C LYS A 568 14.15 14.40 17.92
N GLU A 569 13.76 15.42 18.63
CA GLU A 569 13.32 16.69 18.07
C GLU A 569 14.51 17.42 17.45
N LEU A 570 14.32 17.90 16.21
CA LEU A 570 15.32 18.64 15.44
C LEU A 570 14.92 20.14 15.31
N GLY A 571 13.65 20.47 15.62
CA GLY A 571 13.09 21.81 15.42
C GLY A 571 12.85 22.11 13.93
N ASP A 572 12.80 23.39 13.58
CA ASP A 572 12.56 23.80 12.20
C ASP A 572 13.81 23.64 11.34
N LEU A 573 13.76 22.73 10.37
CA LEU A 573 14.80 22.58 9.36
C LEU A 573 14.53 23.50 8.17
N LYS A 574 15.13 24.69 8.18
CA LYS A 574 15.05 25.65 7.08
C LYS A 574 15.83 25.17 5.85
N PRO A 575 15.56 25.72 4.65
CA PRO A 575 16.38 25.48 3.45
C PRO A 575 17.87 25.64 3.72
N GLY A 576 18.66 24.60 3.39
CA GLY A 576 20.11 24.57 3.62
C GLY A 576 20.54 24.32 5.07
N ALA A 577 19.61 24.17 6.02
CA ALA A 577 19.95 23.92 7.42
C ALA A 577 20.42 22.48 7.64
N SER A 578 21.44 22.33 8.50
CA SER A 578 21.96 21.04 8.95
C SER A 578 21.85 20.97 10.47
N THR A 579 21.42 19.82 10.99
CA THR A 579 21.24 19.59 12.45
C THR A 579 21.91 18.30 12.87
N ASP A 580 22.62 18.38 14.00
CA ASP A 580 23.30 17.22 14.60
C ASP A 580 22.27 16.29 15.24
N VAL A 581 22.47 15.01 15.03
CA VAL A 581 21.67 13.92 15.58
C VAL A 581 22.50 13.13 16.58
N ASN A 582 21.92 12.90 17.76
CA ASN A 582 22.41 11.92 18.73
C ASN A 582 21.18 11.29 19.40
N LEU A 583 20.83 10.08 18.98
CA LEU A 583 19.64 9.36 19.42
C LEU A 583 20.04 7.99 19.97
N PHE A 584 19.74 7.71 21.23
CA PHE A 584 19.96 6.41 21.84
C PHE A 584 18.81 5.45 21.47
N LEU A 585 19.17 4.23 21.06
CA LEU A 585 18.23 3.17 20.77
C LEU A 585 17.90 2.43 22.07
N THR A 586 16.66 2.52 22.51
CA THR A 586 16.17 1.77 23.67
C THR A 586 15.59 0.42 23.23
N SER A 587 15.53 -0.54 24.16
CA SER A 587 14.98 -1.87 23.89
C SER A 587 13.44 -1.91 23.85
N SER A 588 12.77 -0.80 24.20
CA SER A 588 11.30 -0.74 24.20
C SER A 588 10.77 -0.39 22.82
N SER A 589 10.02 -1.26 22.29
CA SER A 589 9.78 -1.29 20.85
C SER A 589 8.36 -1.02 20.42
N SER A 590 7.35 -1.26 21.05
CA SER A 590 6.18 -1.76 20.37
C SER A 590 5.07 -0.79 20.04
N SER A 591 4.92 0.24 20.79
CA SER A 591 3.71 1.06 20.67
C SER A 591 3.98 2.48 20.18
N PHE A 592 5.20 2.73 19.71
CA PHE A 592 5.58 4.08 19.34
C PHE A 592 4.67 4.70 18.27
N TYR A 593 4.28 3.90 17.26
CA TYR A 593 3.43 4.41 16.18
C TYR A 593 1.94 4.45 16.51
N SER A 594 1.44 3.56 17.37
CA SER A 594 0.00 3.38 17.56
C SER A 594 -0.64 4.22 18.66
N SER A 595 0.15 4.69 19.63
CA SER A 595 -0.41 5.37 20.83
C SER A 595 -0.11 6.87 20.91
N ASN A 596 0.59 7.48 19.93
CA ASN A 596 1.34 8.68 20.26
C ASN A 596 1.32 9.84 19.26
N ALA A 597 0.20 10.10 18.54
CA ALA A 597 0.07 11.37 17.83
C ALA A 597 0.34 12.57 18.77
N GLY A 598 -0.10 12.47 20.04
CA GLY A 598 0.16 13.48 21.04
C GLY A 598 1.64 13.60 21.43
N ASN A 599 2.36 12.48 21.52
CA ASN A 599 3.79 12.49 21.85
C ASN A 599 4.66 12.95 20.68
N ILE A 600 4.29 12.56 19.45
CA ILE A 600 5.00 12.99 18.22
C ILE A 600 4.86 14.50 18.00
N LEU A 601 3.74 15.10 18.36
CA LEU A 601 3.53 16.54 18.26
C LEU A 601 3.85 17.32 19.54
N ASN A 602 4.23 16.62 20.62
CA ASN A 602 4.35 17.21 21.96
C ASN A 602 3.09 18.02 22.38
N ILE A 603 1.92 17.56 21.95
CA ILE A 603 0.64 18.24 22.13
C ILE A 603 -0.20 17.45 23.14
N ASN A 604 -0.66 18.14 24.19
CA ASN A 604 -1.69 17.60 25.06
C ASN A 604 -3.06 17.73 24.37
N PRO A 605 -3.74 16.62 23.99
CA PRO A 605 -5.01 16.68 23.29
C PRO A 605 -6.13 17.42 24.05
N ILE A 606 -6.01 17.55 25.38
CA ILE A 606 -6.96 18.28 26.23
C ILE A 606 -6.73 19.80 26.12
N ALA A 607 -5.52 20.24 25.76
CA ALA A 607 -5.15 21.65 25.68
C ALA A 607 -5.32 22.28 24.27
N ILE A 608 -5.70 21.49 23.28
CA ILE A 608 -5.77 21.90 21.85
C ILE A 608 -6.92 22.88 21.56
N GLN A 609 -7.91 23.01 22.41
CA GLN A 609 -8.95 24.03 22.24
C GLN A 609 -8.44 25.37 22.76
N PRO A 610 -7.90 26.22 21.90
CA PRO A 610 -8.55 26.92 20.80
C PRO A 610 -7.76 26.99 19.48
N ASP A 611 -6.64 26.26 19.31
CA ASP A 611 -5.81 26.35 18.12
C ASP A 611 -6.30 25.38 17.03
N VAL A 612 -6.92 25.94 15.97
CA VAL A 612 -7.49 25.21 14.86
C VAL A 612 -6.41 24.46 14.06
N GLU A 613 -5.21 25.05 13.92
CA GLU A 613 -4.09 24.45 13.19
C GLU A 613 -3.55 23.22 13.93
N ALA A 614 -3.29 23.36 15.23
CA ALA A 614 -2.84 22.25 16.06
C ALA A 614 -3.88 21.11 16.11
N ALA A 615 -5.17 21.45 16.20
CA ALA A 615 -6.26 20.47 16.15
C ALA A 615 -6.29 19.73 14.80
N ARG A 616 -6.07 20.43 13.70
CA ARG A 616 -5.99 19.86 12.35
C ARG A 616 -4.81 18.91 12.21
N GLN A 617 -3.62 19.34 12.59
CA GLN A 617 -2.40 18.51 12.56
C GLN A 617 -2.54 17.27 13.42
N TYR A 618 -3.07 17.41 14.64
CA TYR A 618 -3.30 16.28 15.55
C TYR A 618 -4.27 15.25 14.94
N SER A 619 -5.43 15.71 14.48
CA SER A 619 -6.44 14.82 13.89
C SER A 619 -5.92 14.16 12.59
N PHE A 620 -5.16 14.93 11.79
CA PHE A 620 -4.55 14.39 10.59
C PHE A 620 -3.49 13.33 10.91
N LEU A 621 -2.61 13.60 11.88
CA LEU A 621 -1.63 12.61 12.31
C LEU A 621 -2.30 11.35 12.87
N GLN A 622 -3.38 11.50 13.63
CA GLN A 622 -4.18 10.34 14.07
C GLN A 622 -4.73 9.55 12.87
N ALA A 623 -5.26 10.21 11.83
CA ALA A 623 -5.74 9.54 10.63
C ALA A 623 -4.63 8.79 9.89
N VAL A 624 -3.42 9.34 9.88
CA VAL A 624 -2.24 8.75 9.24
C VAL A 624 -1.71 7.55 10.03
N LEU A 625 -1.73 7.61 11.36
CA LEU A 625 -1.22 6.56 12.24
C LEU A 625 -2.26 5.47 12.58
N SER A 626 -3.56 5.75 12.41
CA SER A 626 -4.62 4.76 12.60
C SER A 626 -4.74 3.89 11.36
N SER A 627 -4.19 2.69 11.39
CA SER A 627 -4.51 1.68 10.39
C SER A 627 -5.69 0.85 10.87
N SER A 628 -6.76 0.77 10.09
CA SER A 628 -7.88 -0.16 10.33
C SER A 628 -7.54 -1.59 9.92
N ASP A 629 -6.38 -1.81 9.37
CA ASP A 629 -5.99 -3.09 8.78
C ASP A 629 -5.05 -3.83 9.72
N TYR A 630 -5.63 -4.64 10.62
CA TYR A 630 -4.89 -5.48 11.57
C TYR A 630 -3.93 -6.48 10.91
N SER A 631 -4.14 -6.81 9.63
CA SER A 631 -3.34 -7.79 8.90
C SER A 631 -1.89 -7.34 8.65
N TYR A 632 -1.64 -6.02 8.67
CA TYR A 632 -0.29 -5.45 8.48
C TYR A 632 0.45 -5.14 9.79
N MET A 633 -0.21 -5.26 10.95
CA MET A 633 0.43 -5.03 12.25
C MET A 633 1.44 -6.12 12.64
N ASN A 634 1.54 -7.19 11.85
CA ASN A 634 2.27 -8.40 12.20
C ASN A 634 3.69 -8.47 11.65
N ALA A 635 4.14 -7.42 10.97
CA ALA A 635 5.52 -7.29 10.54
C ALA A 635 6.20 -6.15 11.30
N GLY A 636 7.29 -6.44 11.99
CA GLY A 636 8.08 -5.44 12.71
C GLY A 636 8.82 -4.55 11.73
N ASN A 637 8.49 -3.27 11.73
CA ASN A 637 9.19 -2.29 10.93
C ASN A 637 10.29 -1.63 11.74
N TRP A 638 11.52 -1.78 11.29
CA TRP A 638 12.65 -0.99 11.77
C TRP A 638 13.06 0.01 10.69
N GLY A 639 13.26 1.25 11.09
CA GLY A 639 13.73 2.29 10.18
C GLY A 639 14.08 3.57 10.92
N VAL A 640 14.79 4.44 10.26
CA VAL A 640 15.06 5.80 10.70
C VAL A 640 14.29 6.74 9.80
N TYR A 641 13.38 7.50 10.38
CA TYR A 641 12.49 8.39 9.64
C TYR A 641 12.68 9.83 10.07
N LEU A 642 12.90 10.71 9.11
CA LEU A 642 12.74 12.14 9.31
C LEU A 642 11.28 12.48 9.02
N ILE A 643 10.60 13.10 9.98
CA ILE A 643 9.22 13.58 9.84
C ILE A 643 9.22 15.10 10.05
N GLY A 644 8.46 15.83 9.26
CA GLY A 644 8.30 17.28 9.42
C GLY A 644 7.03 17.80 8.73
N TRP A 645 6.56 18.95 9.18
CA TRP A 645 5.37 19.61 8.63
C TRP A 645 5.73 20.67 7.60
N MET A 646 4.89 20.79 6.57
CA MET A 646 4.93 21.89 5.63
C MET A 646 3.53 22.49 5.48
N ASP A 647 3.47 23.80 5.31
CA ASP A 647 2.23 24.58 5.09
C ASP A 647 1.97 24.90 3.62
N ARG A 648 2.74 24.32 2.72
CA ARG A 648 2.63 24.46 1.28
C ARG A 648 2.90 23.13 0.59
N SER A 649 2.14 22.85 -0.46
CA SER A 649 2.35 21.67 -1.30
C SER A 649 2.26 22.03 -2.78
N ASP A 650 3.00 21.30 -3.60
CA ASP A 650 2.93 21.35 -5.05
C ASP A 650 1.95 20.28 -5.61
N LEU A 651 0.99 19.83 -4.78
CA LEU A 651 -0.03 18.87 -5.17
C LEU A 651 -0.78 19.37 -6.41
N PRO A 652 -0.73 18.65 -7.56
CA PRO A 652 -1.27 19.12 -8.83
C PRO A 652 -2.78 18.88 -8.91
N VAL A 653 -3.52 19.53 -8.02
CA VAL A 653 -4.99 19.49 -8.00
C VAL A 653 -5.55 20.89 -7.96
N GLY A 654 -6.59 21.14 -8.75
CA GLY A 654 -7.22 22.43 -8.87
C GLY A 654 -8.70 22.39 -9.18
N ILE A 655 -9.33 23.57 -9.11
CA ILE A 655 -10.70 23.82 -9.58
C ILE A 655 -10.61 24.59 -10.89
N ASP A 656 -11.15 24.02 -11.96
CA ASP A 656 -11.02 24.60 -13.28
C ASP A 656 -11.88 25.86 -13.45
N GLY A 657 -11.30 26.87 -14.09
CA GLY A 657 -11.99 28.10 -14.49
C GLY A 657 -12.46 29.00 -13.34
N ARG A 658 -12.08 28.72 -12.09
CA ARG A 658 -12.48 29.56 -10.93
C ARG A 658 -11.31 29.89 -10.00
N ARG A 659 -11.35 31.07 -9.43
CA ARG A 659 -10.44 31.44 -8.33
C ARG A 659 -10.91 30.75 -7.04
N TYR A 660 -9.97 30.17 -6.32
CA TYR A 660 -10.18 29.54 -5.01
C TYR A 660 -9.01 29.81 -4.08
N ASP A 661 -9.26 29.75 -2.79
CA ASP A 661 -8.22 29.82 -1.75
C ASP A 661 -7.75 28.40 -1.39
N ARG A 662 -6.51 28.29 -0.93
CA ARG A 662 -5.89 26.99 -0.57
C ARG A 662 -5.46 27.00 0.88
N VAL A 663 -5.68 25.88 1.54
CA VAL A 663 -5.18 25.58 2.89
C VAL A 663 -4.46 24.25 2.83
N ASP A 664 -3.15 24.25 3.02
CA ASP A 664 -2.32 23.06 2.92
C ASP A 664 -1.83 22.64 4.31
N THR A 665 -1.84 21.35 4.55
CA THR A 665 -1.15 20.71 5.67
C THR A 665 -0.46 19.45 5.14
N VAL A 666 0.86 19.44 5.16
CA VAL A 666 1.67 18.36 4.60
C VAL A 666 2.48 17.73 5.70
N LEU A 667 2.36 16.42 5.85
CA LEU A 667 3.25 15.59 6.63
C LEU A 667 4.26 14.95 5.68
N TYR A 668 5.48 15.45 5.69
CA TYR A 668 6.58 14.88 4.92
C TYR A 668 7.34 13.86 5.75
N ILE A 669 7.55 12.68 5.20
CA ILE A 669 8.24 11.57 5.85
C ILE A 669 9.34 11.08 4.91
N HIS A 670 10.58 11.05 5.37
CA HIS A 670 11.71 10.54 4.62
C HIS A 670 12.34 9.34 5.34
N SER A 671 12.34 8.19 4.72
CA SER A 671 13.02 7.00 5.21
C SER A 671 14.52 7.13 4.92
N LEU A 672 15.31 7.25 5.96
CA LEU A 672 16.76 7.41 5.91
C LEU A 672 17.46 6.05 6.07
N THR A 673 18.55 5.84 5.36
CA THR A 673 19.35 4.62 5.40
C THR A 673 20.72 4.89 6.04
N PRO A 674 20.84 4.85 7.38
CA PRO A 674 22.09 5.11 8.06
C PRO A 674 23.15 4.06 7.71
N GLN A 675 24.42 4.46 7.75
CA GLN A 675 25.52 3.51 7.64
C GLN A 675 25.70 2.75 8.95
N LEU A 676 25.98 1.45 8.86
CA LEU A 676 26.27 0.63 10.02
C LEU A 676 27.75 0.76 10.40
N LYS A 677 28.01 1.17 11.63
CA LYS A 677 29.38 1.15 12.18
C LYS A 677 29.66 -0.23 12.77
N THR A 678 30.56 -0.96 12.15
CA THR A 678 30.97 -2.32 12.55
C THR A 678 32.27 -2.35 13.34
N GLU A 679 32.88 -1.20 13.68
CA GLU A 679 34.05 -1.12 14.50
C GLU A 679 33.71 -1.46 15.96
N GLY A 680 34.36 -2.49 16.48
CA GLY A 680 34.17 -2.93 17.88
C GLY A 680 34.47 -4.42 18.01
N SER A 681 34.75 -4.88 19.21
CA SER A 681 34.98 -6.31 19.49
C SER A 681 33.68 -7.12 19.52
N VAL A 682 32.56 -6.46 19.80
CA VAL A 682 31.22 -7.05 19.92
C VAL A 682 30.18 -6.05 19.47
N LEU A 683 29.25 -6.45 18.59
CA LEU A 683 28.08 -5.65 18.22
C LEU A 683 26.86 -6.12 19.02
N ASN A 684 26.13 -5.18 19.62
CA ASN A 684 24.92 -5.43 20.40
C ASN A 684 23.70 -5.09 19.56
N LEU A 685 22.93 -6.10 19.20
CA LEU A 685 21.70 -5.96 18.45
C LEU A 685 20.52 -5.97 19.43
N PRO A 686 19.92 -4.80 19.72
CA PRO A 686 18.74 -4.74 20.57
C PRO A 686 17.51 -5.32 19.87
N SER A 687 16.48 -5.67 20.62
CA SER A 687 15.26 -6.27 20.08
C SER A 687 14.58 -5.41 19.00
N GLY A 688 14.63 -4.09 19.14
CA GLY A 688 14.11 -3.14 18.15
C GLY A 688 14.91 -3.09 16.83
N PHE A 689 16.07 -3.72 16.75
CA PHE A 689 16.89 -3.78 15.53
C PHE A 689 16.52 -4.95 14.61
N PHE A 690 15.57 -5.79 15.02
CA PHE A 690 15.13 -6.92 14.22
C PHE A 690 13.80 -6.60 13.53
N ALA A 691 13.75 -6.76 12.22
CA ALA A 691 12.51 -7.01 11.51
C ALA A 691 12.04 -8.43 11.87
N TRP A 692 10.73 -8.62 11.94
CA TRP A 692 10.17 -9.92 12.30
C TRP A 692 8.99 -10.27 11.40
N GLU A 693 8.79 -11.56 11.23
CA GLU A 693 7.69 -12.15 10.48
C GLU A 693 7.04 -13.23 11.33
N SER A 694 5.72 -13.33 11.31
CA SER A 694 4.97 -14.35 12.02
C SER A 694 4.31 -15.33 11.05
N SER A 695 4.25 -16.61 11.43
CA SER A 695 3.45 -17.63 10.71
C SER A 695 1.94 -17.45 10.92
N SER A 696 1.50 -16.58 11.84
CA SER A 696 0.09 -16.31 12.11
C SER A 696 -0.19 -14.81 12.05
N PRO A 697 -1.25 -14.37 11.37
CA PRO A 697 -1.59 -12.97 11.24
C PRO A 697 -2.02 -12.32 12.57
N LEU A 698 -2.36 -13.11 13.57
CA LEU A 698 -2.80 -12.62 14.89
C LEU A 698 -1.65 -12.43 15.87
N VAL A 699 -0.44 -12.84 15.51
CA VAL A 699 0.72 -12.84 16.40
C VAL A 699 1.63 -11.65 16.13
N SER A 700 1.87 -10.84 17.16
CA SER A 700 2.85 -9.76 17.17
C SER A 700 3.80 -9.95 18.36
N PRO A 701 5.13 -9.81 18.19
CA PRO A 701 6.07 -9.93 19.31
C PRO A 701 5.94 -8.84 20.36
N TYR A 702 5.12 -7.84 20.13
CA TYR A 702 5.01 -6.65 20.98
C TYR A 702 3.60 -6.32 21.46
N SER A 703 2.61 -7.12 21.16
CA SER A 703 1.23 -6.94 21.64
C SER A 703 0.72 -8.22 22.27
N ALA A 704 -0.20 -8.07 23.19
CA ALA A 704 -0.87 -9.20 23.81
C ALA A 704 -1.74 -9.93 22.79
N PHE A 705 -1.62 -11.26 22.72
CA PHE A 705 -2.41 -12.12 21.86
C PHE A 705 -2.61 -13.52 22.46
N GLU A 706 -3.66 -14.19 22.02
CA GLU A 706 -3.89 -15.60 22.28
C GLU A 706 -3.05 -16.46 21.33
N ILE A 707 -2.46 -17.53 21.85
CA ILE A 707 -1.66 -18.44 21.04
C ILE A 707 -2.60 -19.26 20.16
N PRO A 708 -2.37 -19.34 18.84
CA PRO A 708 -3.09 -20.25 17.97
C PRO A 708 -2.91 -21.72 18.40
N ASP A 709 -3.93 -22.56 18.19
CA ASP A 709 -3.91 -24.00 18.57
C ASP A 709 -2.68 -24.76 18.04
N GLU A 710 -2.18 -24.38 16.86
CA GLU A 710 -1.00 -24.97 16.23
C GLU A 710 0.33 -24.34 16.70
N GLY A 711 0.26 -23.35 17.59
CA GLY A 711 1.39 -22.50 17.94
C GLY A 711 1.71 -21.49 16.85
N TYR A 712 2.86 -20.84 16.98
CA TYR A 712 3.32 -19.87 15.98
C TYR A 712 4.84 -19.90 15.84
N ILE A 713 5.30 -19.42 14.69
CA ILE A 713 6.73 -19.24 14.39
C ILE A 713 6.98 -17.77 14.16
N LEU A 714 7.99 -17.22 14.84
CA LEU A 714 8.55 -15.90 14.58
C LEU A 714 9.92 -16.05 13.93
N ARG A 715 10.12 -15.37 12.83
CA ARG A 715 11.42 -15.21 12.15
C ARG A 715 11.92 -13.79 12.41
N PHE A 716 13.08 -13.68 13.03
CA PHE A 716 13.73 -12.41 13.31
C PHE A 716 14.90 -12.23 12.37
N LYS A 717 14.91 -11.13 11.62
CA LYS A 717 16.03 -10.77 10.72
C LYS A 717 16.58 -9.42 11.12
N PRO A 718 17.91 -9.21 11.17
CA PRO A 718 18.45 -7.87 11.35
C PRO A 718 17.90 -6.92 10.30
N ALA A 719 17.50 -5.73 10.70
CA ALA A 719 16.92 -4.72 9.82
C ALA A 719 17.90 -4.23 8.74
N MET A 720 19.18 -4.35 9.01
CA MET A 720 20.26 -4.03 8.07
C MET A 720 21.20 -5.23 7.93
N PRO A 721 21.84 -5.41 6.76
CA PRO A 721 22.84 -6.45 6.58
C PRO A 721 23.99 -6.29 7.58
N ILE A 722 24.29 -7.34 8.33
CA ILE A 722 25.40 -7.38 9.27
C ILE A 722 26.32 -8.55 8.88
N GLN A 723 27.60 -8.28 8.76
CA GLN A 723 28.62 -9.33 8.63
C GLN A 723 29.16 -9.65 10.01
N PHE A 724 29.24 -10.90 10.38
CA PHE A 724 29.80 -11.39 11.64
C PHE A 724 30.46 -12.74 11.45
N ARG A 725 31.41 -13.06 12.33
CA ARG A 725 32.14 -14.34 12.33
C ARG A 725 31.48 -15.36 13.25
N SER A 726 30.90 -14.89 14.36
CA SER A 726 30.29 -15.76 15.37
C SER A 726 29.25 -14.99 16.19
N VAL A 727 28.30 -15.73 16.76
CA VAL A 727 27.30 -15.21 17.68
C VAL A 727 27.73 -15.49 19.11
N GLN A 728 28.05 -14.45 19.87
CA GLN A 728 28.48 -14.58 21.26
C GLN A 728 27.30 -14.86 22.20
N SER A 729 26.14 -14.30 21.94
CA SER A 729 24.94 -14.44 22.78
C SER A 729 23.68 -14.28 21.95
N LEU A 730 22.72 -15.18 22.16
CA LEU A 730 21.34 -15.07 21.68
C LEU A 730 20.41 -15.26 22.86
N LYS A 731 19.57 -14.27 23.13
CA LYS A 731 18.61 -14.30 24.25
C LYS A 731 17.21 -14.11 23.70
N LEU A 732 16.30 -14.98 24.12
CA LEU A 732 14.87 -14.88 23.88
C LEU A 732 14.20 -14.33 25.14
N MET A 733 13.42 -13.29 25.00
CA MET A 733 12.52 -12.79 26.04
C MET A 733 11.09 -13.22 25.68
N LEU A 734 10.51 -14.06 26.52
CA LEU A 734 9.15 -14.56 26.38
C LEU A 734 8.35 -14.17 27.61
N VAL A 735 7.45 -13.21 27.48
CA VAL A 735 6.61 -12.72 28.57
C VAL A 735 5.19 -13.22 28.35
N SER A 736 4.67 -14.00 29.31
CA SER A 736 3.32 -14.58 29.22
C SER A 736 2.63 -14.61 30.57
N SER A 737 1.30 -14.72 30.55
CA SER A 737 0.48 -14.86 31.76
C SER A 737 0.72 -16.20 32.48
N ASN A 738 1.13 -17.25 31.73
CA ASN A 738 1.42 -18.57 32.26
C ASN A 738 2.61 -19.23 31.55
N PRO A 739 3.86 -18.93 31.94
CA PRO A 739 5.06 -19.47 31.27
C PRO A 739 5.16 -21.00 31.31
N SER A 740 4.61 -21.63 32.35
CA SER A 740 4.69 -23.09 32.51
C SER A 740 3.82 -23.88 31.51
N ALA A 741 2.83 -23.22 30.90
CA ALA A 741 1.99 -23.82 29.86
C ALA A 741 2.58 -23.67 28.45
N LEU A 742 3.77 -23.08 28.32
CA LEU A 742 4.42 -22.81 27.05
C LEU A 742 5.62 -23.71 26.81
N THR A 743 5.80 -24.11 25.58
CA THR A 743 7.03 -24.72 25.10
C THR A 743 7.58 -23.88 23.96
N ALA A 744 8.83 -23.41 24.10
CA ALA A 744 9.54 -22.69 23.05
C ALA A 744 10.60 -23.57 22.40
N TYR A 745 10.83 -23.34 21.13
CA TYR A 745 11.86 -24.00 20.34
C TYR A 745 12.63 -22.96 19.53
N ALA A 746 13.92 -23.21 19.32
CA ALA A 746 14.74 -22.47 18.35
C ALA A 746 15.12 -23.40 17.19
N TRP A 747 15.16 -22.86 15.99
CA TRP A 747 15.60 -23.61 14.82
C TRP A 747 17.14 -23.71 14.82
N ASN A 748 17.63 -24.94 14.75
CA ASN A 748 19.05 -25.21 14.60
C ASN A 748 19.39 -25.33 13.11
N PHE A 749 20.15 -24.37 12.58
CA PHE A 749 20.51 -24.31 11.16
C PHE A 749 21.54 -25.36 10.75
N GLU A 750 22.35 -25.90 11.70
CA GLU A 750 23.31 -26.97 11.40
C GLU A 750 22.64 -28.35 11.28
N THR A 751 21.64 -28.62 12.14
CA THR A 751 20.96 -29.92 12.17
C THR A 751 19.64 -29.95 11.41
N GLY A 752 19.16 -28.81 10.92
CA GLY A 752 17.86 -28.69 10.25
C GLY A 752 16.68 -29.13 11.13
N SER A 753 16.70 -28.83 12.43
CA SER A 753 15.68 -29.30 13.37
C SER A 753 15.35 -28.29 14.47
N TRP A 754 14.12 -28.42 15.03
CA TRP A 754 13.67 -27.62 16.15
C TRP A 754 14.23 -28.15 17.46
N THR A 755 14.99 -27.32 18.17
CA THR A 755 15.53 -27.63 19.49
C THR A 755 14.71 -26.99 20.59
N ARG A 756 14.26 -27.80 21.56
CA ARG A 756 13.45 -27.31 22.69
C ARG A 756 14.27 -26.41 23.60
N LEU A 757 13.70 -25.28 24.00
CA LEU A 757 14.28 -24.34 24.97
C LEU A 757 13.64 -24.56 26.35
N ALA A 758 14.39 -24.26 27.43
CA ALA A 758 13.85 -24.25 28.76
C ALA A 758 13.02 -22.94 28.98
N THR A 759 11.75 -23.05 29.31
CA THR A 759 10.80 -21.93 29.45
C THR A 759 10.52 -21.55 30.89
N ASP A 760 11.39 -21.95 31.83
CA ASP A 760 11.28 -21.68 33.26
C ASP A 760 11.55 -20.22 33.66
N LYS A 761 12.07 -19.41 32.73
CA LYS A 761 12.41 -17.99 32.92
C LYS A 761 11.85 -17.12 31.80
N MET A 762 11.52 -15.88 32.13
CA MET A 762 11.09 -14.87 31.14
C MET A 762 12.18 -14.56 30.09
N THR A 763 13.45 -14.69 30.46
CA THR A 763 14.60 -14.52 29.57
C THR A 763 15.38 -15.82 29.47
N ILE A 764 15.40 -16.37 28.27
CA ILE A 764 16.06 -17.63 27.94
C ILE A 764 17.36 -17.30 27.21
N THR A 765 18.50 -17.69 27.76
CA THR A 765 19.79 -17.62 27.07
C THR A 765 19.99 -18.92 26.31
N ILE A 766 20.16 -18.84 24.97
CA ILE A 766 20.34 -20.00 24.11
C ILE A 766 21.82 -20.41 24.15
N SER A 767 22.08 -21.67 24.51
CA SER A 767 23.43 -22.23 24.51
C SER A 767 23.89 -22.53 23.08
N ASN A 768 25.18 -22.36 22.77
CA ASN A 768 25.75 -22.53 21.43
C ASN A 768 25.02 -21.71 20.36
N PRO A 769 24.91 -20.39 20.52
CA PRO A 769 24.01 -19.56 19.71
C PRO A 769 24.35 -19.55 18.22
N ASP A 770 25.60 -19.86 17.81
CA ASP A 770 25.99 -19.95 16.41
C ASP A 770 25.13 -20.92 15.60
N GLN A 771 24.67 -22.02 16.20
CA GLN A 771 23.86 -23.05 15.55
C GLN A 771 22.42 -22.57 15.28
N PHE A 772 21.96 -21.53 15.98
CA PHE A 772 20.57 -21.02 15.93
C PHE A 772 20.42 -19.71 15.16
N VAL A 773 21.50 -19.24 14.53
CA VAL A 773 21.51 -18.02 13.73
C VAL A 773 22.07 -18.34 12.35
N ALA A 774 21.31 -18.02 11.33
CA ALA A 774 21.76 -18.17 9.95
C ALA A 774 22.87 -17.16 9.61
N PRO A 775 23.64 -17.37 8.55
CA PRO A 775 24.71 -16.44 8.12
C PRO A 775 24.22 -15.01 7.84
N ASN A 776 22.94 -14.84 7.50
CA ASN A 776 22.29 -13.53 7.31
C ASN A 776 21.80 -12.90 8.62
N GLY A 777 22.05 -13.52 9.79
CA GLY A 777 21.60 -13.07 11.10
C GLY A 777 20.16 -13.47 11.45
N GLU A 778 19.48 -14.31 10.65
CA GLU A 778 18.13 -14.77 10.93
C GLU A 778 18.12 -15.75 12.11
N ALA A 779 17.15 -15.57 13.01
CA ALA A 779 16.82 -16.53 14.07
C ALA A 779 15.33 -16.88 14.00
N ARG A 780 15.00 -18.16 14.20
CA ARG A 780 13.60 -18.66 14.15
C ARG A 780 13.22 -19.23 15.50
N ILE A 781 12.09 -18.77 16.02
CA ILE A 781 11.52 -19.17 17.31
C ILE A 781 10.12 -19.72 17.08
N ARG A 782 9.85 -20.93 17.54
CA ARG A 782 8.52 -21.53 17.58
C ARG A 782 8.02 -21.57 19.00
N VAL A 783 6.78 -21.16 19.22
CA VAL A 783 6.12 -21.26 20.55
C VAL A 783 4.83 -22.04 20.37
N VAL A 784 4.61 -23.00 21.27
CA VAL A 784 3.45 -23.88 21.29
C VAL A 784 2.86 -23.86 22.69
N GLN A 785 1.55 -23.88 22.79
CA GLN A 785 0.81 -23.98 24.05
C GLN A 785 0.45 -25.43 24.34
N ASP A 786 0.53 -25.83 25.61
CA ASP A 786 -0.06 -27.09 26.06
C ASP A 786 -1.59 -26.92 26.13
N GLN A 787 -2.34 -27.77 25.44
CA GLN A 787 -3.76 -27.61 25.07
C GLN A 787 -4.76 -27.45 26.22
N SER A 788 -4.32 -27.42 27.47
CA SER A 788 -5.21 -27.42 28.64
C SER A 788 -5.41 -26.06 29.30
N THR A 789 -4.67 -25.00 28.89
CA THR A 789 -4.64 -23.76 29.68
C THR A 789 -4.57 -22.52 28.79
N TYR A 790 -5.53 -21.62 28.93
CA TYR A 790 -5.49 -20.30 28.29
C TYR A 790 -4.23 -19.54 28.72
N THR A 791 -3.45 -19.12 27.74
CA THR A 791 -2.21 -18.38 27.97
C THR A 791 -2.11 -17.20 27.00
N GLU A 792 -1.98 -16.03 27.56
CA GLU A 792 -1.73 -14.79 26.84
C GLU A 792 -0.23 -14.52 26.80
N ILE A 793 0.31 -14.25 25.64
CA ILE A 793 1.68 -13.76 25.46
C ILE A 793 1.66 -12.25 25.28
N THR A 794 2.49 -11.55 26.04
CA THR A 794 2.60 -10.09 25.99
C THR A 794 3.82 -9.64 25.20
N SER A 795 4.87 -10.46 25.10
CA SER A 795 6.08 -10.14 24.35
C SER A 795 6.89 -11.38 23.98
N THR A 796 7.37 -11.45 22.75
CA THR A 796 8.33 -12.47 22.27
C THR A 796 9.39 -11.75 21.46
N THR A 797 10.53 -11.44 22.06
CA THR A 797 11.60 -10.67 21.40
C THR A 797 12.95 -11.34 21.56
N ILE A 798 13.88 -11.03 20.65
CA ILE A 798 15.27 -11.48 20.77
C ILE A 798 16.22 -10.32 20.94
N THR A 799 17.37 -10.59 21.56
CA THR A 799 18.56 -9.74 21.53
C THR A 799 19.77 -10.59 21.18
N MET A 800 20.69 -10.04 20.43
CA MET A 800 21.84 -10.78 19.91
C MET A 800 23.14 -9.99 20.13
N GLN A 801 24.22 -10.68 20.44
CA GLN A 801 25.57 -10.13 20.43
C GLN A 801 26.40 -10.92 19.43
N VAL A 802 27.04 -10.22 18.49
CA VAL A 802 27.85 -10.84 17.45
C VAL A 802 29.28 -10.27 17.44
N ILE A 803 30.20 -11.07 16.98
CA ILE A 803 31.60 -10.69 16.74
C ILE A 803 31.74 -10.41 15.24
N PRO A 804 32.08 -9.19 14.82
CA PRO A 804 32.18 -8.80 13.42
C PRO A 804 33.33 -9.48 12.69
#